data_8c382630f6e9d064f0ecfba36321b168
#
_entry.id   8c382630f6e9d064f0ecfba36321b168
#
_cell.length_a   1.000
_cell.length_b   1.000
_cell.length_c   1.000
_cell.angle_alpha   90.00
_cell.angle_beta   90.00
_cell.angle_gamma   90.00
#
_symmetry.space_group_name_H-M   'P 1'
#
loop_
_entity.id
_entity.type
_entity.pdbx_description
1 polymer ?
#
loop_
_entity_poly.entity_id
_entity_poly.type
_entity_poly.pdbx_seq_one_letter_code
_entity_poly.pdbx_strand_id
1 'polypeptide(L)'
;EYERFVLIKLAEATIKVDAAGGTNDPVQFRTPEGQAYWTSADWLVASKLAKKTLHAFEGYLLHGALLSGLFTLVMLSWAWFYFTRTGRGLGSNEYLRGARFGTIRQVKRALWRQTKGPLAIGNVPVPEAYEPEHILLCGAPGTGKTNLIVGMLDGIRKSGRRAIVYDTAGTFVEKFYRQGTDMLLNPLDQRAARWSPWVDVPRDYHYDQIAESTIPDKHGDPFWAKAARGTLVAVMRKLARQQHTYVSVLLDRLLRSKLKDLAAFVTGTDAAAFISTEGERTSAGIQAELASVMRSFGYLDDTEDGFSIRDWVEKGADGSWLFITVKADQLPSLRPLITVWLDIAISAIMSLTPDRDRRLYCVIDELPTLHKLPSLSDFLARARKYGGCGILGFQSYPQLKATYGKEDAAAITGYCSTWVALRANDTDTAEHVSINLGQVEQVEANEGMSYGVNDMRDGVNLSRMQVTRPLVLSTEVTNLPNLVGFLRFGRNLPVVRFDSRFNNVPSLGPAFLERTTPPIQIDKAGMLVRIAHAEARVREAMEREATQASSSAKQGEIKPAKPSASSEPTTTPSPQPDLLTPPAPHIDAQRVEDILFDDENAELPASPRTLWTILAGKQGEIRSDLVQHGRDDGPRERARPA
;
A
#
# COMPACT_ATOMS: atom_id res chain seq x y z
N GLU A 1 49.99 -56.59 -41.94
CA GLU A 1 50.57 -56.50 -43.27
C GLU A 1 50.31 -57.77 -44.12
N TYR A 2 50.45 -58.94 -43.56
CA TYR A 2 50.18 -60.17 -44.29
C TYR A 2 48.73 -60.29 -44.74
N GLU A 3 47.78 -60.00 -43.91
CA GLU A 3 46.36 -60.03 -44.26
C GLU A 3 46.01 -59.00 -45.38
N ARG A 4 46.63 -57.84 -45.36
CA ARG A 4 46.56 -56.89 -46.45
C ARG A 4 47.08 -57.42 -47.77
N PHE A 5 48.23 -58.07 -47.72
CA PHE A 5 48.76 -58.67 -48.89
C PHE A 5 47.86 -59.77 -49.43
N VAL A 6 47.34 -60.64 -48.57
CA VAL A 6 46.37 -61.69 -48.94
C VAL A 6 45.13 -61.12 -49.57
N LEU A 7 44.57 -60.06 -49.02
CA LEU A 7 43.37 -59.35 -49.58
C LEU A 7 43.65 -58.77 -50.96
N ILE A 8 44.83 -58.15 -51.17
CA ILE A 8 45.20 -57.60 -52.48
C ILE A 8 45.32 -58.72 -53.51
N LYS A 9 45.98 -59.85 -53.13
CA LYS A 9 46.13 -60.99 -54.01
C LYS A 9 44.84 -61.76 -54.27
N LEU A 10 43.95 -61.76 -53.30
CA LEU A 10 42.61 -62.31 -53.46
C LEU A 10 41.78 -61.48 -54.41
N ALA A 11 41.83 -60.14 -54.31
CA ALA A 11 41.16 -59.21 -55.23
C ALA A 11 41.69 -59.36 -56.66
N GLU A 12 43.06 -59.49 -56.82
CA GLU A 12 43.69 -59.79 -58.12
C GLU A 12 43.19 -61.09 -58.69
N ALA A 13 43.14 -62.18 -57.87
CA ALA A 13 42.63 -63.46 -58.27
C ALA A 13 41.15 -63.44 -58.66
N THR A 14 40.31 -62.74 -57.90
CA THR A 14 38.87 -62.60 -58.18
C THR A 14 38.65 -61.85 -59.49
N ILE A 15 39.37 -60.76 -59.75
CA ILE A 15 39.31 -60.03 -61.03
C ILE A 15 39.72 -60.90 -62.19
N LYS A 16 40.77 -61.72 -62.05
CA LYS A 16 41.21 -62.63 -63.09
C LYS A 16 40.22 -63.74 -63.37
N VAL A 17 39.56 -64.25 -62.32
CA VAL A 17 38.51 -65.27 -62.48
C VAL A 17 37.28 -64.65 -63.19
N ASP A 18 36.83 -63.49 -62.77
CA ASP A 18 35.66 -62.84 -63.34
C ASP A 18 35.90 -62.30 -64.76
N ALA A 19 37.06 -61.69 -65.04
CA ALA A 19 37.37 -61.10 -66.36
C ALA A 19 37.77 -62.14 -67.41
N ALA A 20 38.33 -63.28 -67.07
CA ALA A 20 38.83 -64.26 -67.98
C ALA A 20 38.00 -65.55 -68.13
N GLY A 21 36.82 -65.58 -67.54
CA GLY A 21 35.92 -66.76 -67.64
C GLY A 21 36.39 -67.98 -66.90
N GLY A 22 37.12 -67.82 -65.82
CA GLY A 22 37.54 -68.86 -64.91
C GLY A 22 38.66 -69.72 -65.43
N THR A 23 39.86 -69.42 -65.16
CA THR A 23 40.93 -70.29 -65.58
C THR A 23 42.19 -70.17 -64.74
N ASN A 24 43.06 -71.05 -65.00
CA ASN A 24 44.38 -71.36 -64.47
C ASN A 24 45.39 -70.20 -64.49
N ASP A 25 45.00 -68.96 -64.55
CA ASP A 25 45.96 -67.86 -64.53
C ASP A 25 46.79 -67.87 -63.24
N PRO A 26 48.11 -67.90 -63.33
CA PRO A 26 48.94 -67.97 -62.14
C PRO A 26 48.95 -66.68 -61.35
N VAL A 27 48.75 -66.80 -60.04
CA VAL A 27 48.84 -65.68 -59.07
C VAL A 27 49.96 -66.04 -58.10
N GLN A 28 50.87 -65.12 -57.89
CA GLN A 28 51.95 -65.30 -56.90
C GLN A 28 51.38 -65.07 -55.52
N PHE A 29 51.43 -66.04 -54.68
CA PHE A 29 51.04 -66.02 -53.29
C PHE A 29 52.25 -66.21 -52.38
N ARG A 30 52.28 -65.50 -51.21
CA ARG A 30 53.31 -65.68 -50.18
C ARG A 30 52.70 -66.31 -48.94
N THR A 31 53.41 -67.25 -48.35
CA THR A 31 53.00 -67.76 -47.04
C THR A 31 53.38 -66.79 -45.90
N PRO A 32 52.80 -66.93 -44.69
CA PRO A 32 53.21 -66.13 -43.54
C PRO A 32 54.72 -66.17 -43.26
N GLU A 33 55.36 -67.23 -43.63
CA GLU A 33 56.82 -67.49 -43.49
C GLU A 33 57.65 -66.83 -44.59
N GLY A 34 57.04 -66.11 -45.54
CA GLY A 34 57.73 -65.36 -46.59
C GLY A 34 58.02 -66.12 -47.87
N GLN A 35 57.69 -67.40 -47.97
CA GLN A 35 57.90 -68.20 -49.18
C GLN A 35 56.89 -67.88 -50.26
N ALA A 36 57.35 -67.66 -51.49
CA ALA A 36 56.49 -67.32 -52.64
C ALA A 36 56.16 -68.60 -53.46
N TYR A 37 54.89 -68.81 -53.66
CA TYR A 37 54.32 -69.87 -54.48
C TYR A 37 53.46 -69.31 -55.62
N TRP A 38 53.45 -70.00 -56.76
CA TRP A 38 52.55 -69.74 -57.85
C TRP A 38 51.38 -70.71 -57.76
N THR A 39 50.16 -70.19 -57.74
CA THR A 39 48.94 -71.01 -57.68
C THR A 39 47.94 -70.49 -58.69
N SER A 40 46.94 -71.34 -59.06
CA SER A 40 45.86 -70.90 -59.93
C SER A 40 44.89 -69.93 -59.18
N ALA A 41 44.39 -68.96 -59.91
CA ALA A 41 43.46 -67.97 -59.34
C ALA A 41 42.22 -68.65 -58.70
N ASP A 42 41.64 -69.66 -59.38
CA ASP A 42 40.46 -70.42 -58.86
C ASP A 42 40.73 -71.10 -57.55
N TRP A 43 41.91 -71.73 -57.43
CA TRP A 43 42.31 -72.42 -56.17
C TRP A 43 42.47 -71.42 -55.03
N LEU A 44 43.00 -70.23 -55.29
CA LEU A 44 43.22 -69.21 -54.29
C LEU A 44 41.87 -68.67 -53.77
N VAL A 45 40.95 -68.39 -54.68
CA VAL A 45 39.59 -67.91 -54.32
C VAL A 45 38.82 -68.99 -53.53
N ALA A 46 38.94 -70.27 -53.93
CA ALA A 46 38.26 -71.40 -53.27
C ALA A 46 38.88 -71.83 -51.94
N SER A 47 40.09 -71.39 -51.67
CA SER A 47 40.87 -71.84 -50.51
C SER A 47 40.25 -71.46 -49.15
N LYS A 48 40.48 -72.29 -48.11
CA LYS A 48 40.10 -72.01 -46.74
C LYS A 48 40.68 -70.71 -46.21
N LEU A 49 41.90 -70.36 -46.68
CA LEU A 49 42.58 -69.14 -46.33
C LEU A 49 41.81 -67.88 -46.84
N ALA A 50 41.40 -67.96 -48.12
CA ALA A 50 40.61 -66.89 -48.72
C ALA A 50 39.29 -66.64 -47.97
N LYS A 51 38.60 -67.72 -47.66
CA LYS A 51 37.34 -67.61 -46.88
C LYS A 51 37.57 -67.05 -45.52
N LYS A 52 38.65 -67.46 -44.79
CA LYS A 52 38.94 -66.91 -43.46
C LYS A 52 39.35 -65.45 -43.49
N THR A 53 40.13 -65.01 -44.50
CA THR A 53 40.49 -63.58 -44.62
C THR A 53 39.35 -62.74 -45.08
N LEU A 54 38.44 -63.25 -45.92
CA LEU A 54 37.24 -62.54 -46.32
C LEU A 54 36.30 -62.29 -45.12
N HIS A 55 36.05 -63.33 -44.32
CA HIS A 55 35.27 -63.20 -43.09
C HIS A 55 35.91 -62.25 -42.06
N ALA A 56 37.24 -62.27 -41.90
CA ALA A 56 37.92 -61.28 -41.06
C ALA A 56 37.76 -59.85 -41.57
N PHE A 57 37.90 -59.70 -42.91
CA PHE A 57 37.68 -58.38 -43.54
C PHE A 57 36.26 -57.86 -43.43
N GLU A 58 35.25 -58.71 -43.62
CA GLU A 58 33.86 -58.40 -43.40
C GLU A 58 33.65 -57.94 -41.94
N GLY A 59 34.28 -58.63 -40.97
CA GLY A 59 34.25 -58.22 -39.55
C GLY A 59 34.86 -56.84 -39.32
N TYR A 60 36.01 -56.53 -39.91
CA TYR A 60 36.62 -55.21 -39.80
C TYR A 60 35.77 -54.11 -40.46
N LEU A 61 35.15 -54.40 -41.63
CA LEU A 61 34.24 -53.46 -42.29
C LEU A 61 33.03 -53.22 -41.43
N LEU A 62 32.46 -54.26 -40.85
CA LEU A 62 31.27 -54.10 -39.98
C LEU A 62 31.63 -53.30 -38.73
N HIS A 63 32.75 -53.61 -38.07
CA HIS A 63 33.18 -52.80 -36.90
C HIS A 63 33.54 -51.37 -37.28
N GLY A 64 34.20 -51.14 -38.42
CA GLY A 64 34.45 -49.80 -38.93
C GLY A 64 33.16 -49.00 -39.23
N ALA A 65 32.17 -49.65 -39.87
CA ALA A 65 30.89 -49.06 -40.13
C ALA A 65 30.12 -48.74 -38.85
N LEU A 66 30.12 -49.63 -37.85
CA LEU A 66 29.52 -49.41 -36.55
C LEU A 66 30.18 -48.26 -35.80
N LEU A 67 31.49 -48.20 -35.74
CA LEU A 67 32.25 -47.12 -35.10
C LEU A 67 32.00 -45.76 -35.81
N SER A 68 32.04 -45.75 -37.13
CA SER A 68 31.73 -44.55 -37.93
C SER A 68 30.28 -44.11 -37.74
N GLY A 69 29.34 -45.06 -37.73
CA GLY A 69 27.92 -44.77 -37.44
C GLY A 69 27.73 -44.20 -36.04
N LEU A 70 28.38 -44.78 -35.03
CA LEU A 70 28.35 -44.29 -33.65
C LEU A 70 28.94 -42.86 -33.55
N PHE A 71 30.10 -42.64 -34.19
CA PHE A 71 30.74 -41.32 -34.22
C PHE A 71 29.83 -40.28 -34.89
N THR A 72 29.23 -40.63 -36.02
CA THR A 72 28.28 -39.74 -36.72
C THR A 72 27.06 -39.44 -35.86
N LEU A 73 26.50 -40.42 -35.16
CA LEU A 73 25.39 -40.23 -34.24
C LEU A 73 25.74 -39.29 -33.08
N VAL A 74 26.93 -39.47 -32.51
CA VAL A 74 27.42 -38.59 -31.43
C VAL A 74 27.60 -37.16 -31.95
N MET A 75 28.22 -36.99 -33.12
CA MET A 75 28.43 -35.67 -33.73
C MET A 75 27.09 -34.97 -34.07
N LEU A 76 26.14 -35.73 -34.64
CA LEU A 76 24.80 -35.21 -34.95
C LEU A 76 24.03 -34.84 -33.66
N SER A 77 24.12 -35.69 -32.63
CA SER A 77 23.50 -35.43 -31.33
C SER A 77 24.12 -34.19 -30.67
N TRP A 78 25.44 -34.04 -30.73
CA TRP A 78 26.15 -32.87 -30.24
C TRP A 78 25.77 -31.60 -31.03
N ALA A 79 25.77 -31.66 -32.34
CA ALA A 79 25.35 -30.57 -33.22
C ALA A 79 23.88 -30.17 -32.94
N TRP A 80 22.96 -31.14 -32.84
CA TRP A 80 21.57 -30.92 -32.46
C TRP A 80 21.46 -30.22 -31.10
N PHE A 81 22.17 -30.70 -30.10
CA PHE A 81 22.21 -30.11 -28.76
C PHE A 81 22.77 -28.68 -28.79
N TYR A 82 23.88 -28.47 -29.50
CA TYR A 82 24.51 -27.17 -29.67
C TYR A 82 23.59 -26.17 -30.35
N PHE A 83 23.03 -26.52 -31.51
CA PHE A 83 22.14 -25.63 -32.27
C PHE A 83 20.81 -25.36 -31.56
N THR A 84 20.22 -26.36 -30.90
CA THR A 84 18.99 -26.15 -30.14
C THR A 84 19.23 -25.29 -28.90
N ARG A 85 20.38 -25.44 -28.23
CA ARG A 85 20.74 -24.61 -27.09
C ARG A 85 21.07 -23.17 -27.49
N THR A 86 21.82 -22.97 -28.51
CA THR A 86 22.24 -21.67 -29.03
C THR A 86 21.06 -20.95 -29.70
N GLY A 87 20.29 -21.67 -30.52
CA GLY A 87 19.11 -21.11 -31.19
C GLY A 87 17.99 -20.67 -30.21
N ARG A 88 17.77 -21.42 -29.12
CA ARG A 88 16.83 -21.01 -28.06
C ARG A 88 17.28 -19.73 -27.36
N GLY A 89 18.56 -19.45 -27.26
CA GLY A 89 19.09 -18.22 -26.70
C GLY A 89 18.95 -17.01 -27.62
N LEU A 90 18.94 -17.19 -28.92
CA LEU A 90 18.87 -16.11 -29.91
C LEU A 90 17.43 -15.61 -30.15
N GLY A 91 16.42 -16.47 -30.01
CA GLY A 91 15.01 -16.14 -30.22
C GLY A 91 14.21 -15.90 -28.94
N SER A 92 14.81 -16.02 -27.75
CA SER A 92 14.11 -15.80 -26.49
C SER A 92 14.29 -14.37 -26.00
N ASN A 93 13.18 -13.74 -25.57
CA ASN A 93 13.22 -12.47 -24.86
C ASN A 93 14.06 -12.62 -23.60
N GLU A 94 15.10 -11.82 -23.45
CA GLU A 94 15.99 -11.83 -22.29
C GLU A 94 15.49 -10.79 -21.28
N TYR A 95 15.08 -11.25 -20.07
CA TYR A 95 14.73 -10.38 -18.97
C TYR A 95 15.97 -9.62 -18.48
N LEU A 96 15.92 -8.31 -18.46
CA LEU A 96 16.99 -7.47 -17.92
C LEU A 96 16.72 -7.07 -16.47
N ARG A 97 15.61 -6.37 -16.24
CA ARG A 97 15.26 -5.84 -14.91
C ARG A 97 13.78 -5.47 -14.83
N GLY A 98 13.32 -5.12 -13.63
CA GLY A 98 11.97 -4.65 -13.38
C GLY A 98 11.10 -5.70 -12.68
N ALA A 99 9.78 -5.57 -12.84
CA ALA A 99 8.83 -6.52 -12.29
C ALA A 99 8.91 -7.86 -13.03
N ARG A 100 8.58 -8.95 -12.32
CA ARG A 100 8.58 -10.29 -12.91
C ARG A 100 7.40 -11.11 -12.44
N PHE A 101 6.90 -11.97 -13.29
CA PHE A 101 5.94 -12.99 -12.90
C PHE A 101 6.61 -14.11 -12.10
N GLY A 102 5.87 -14.64 -11.13
CA GLY A 102 6.26 -15.82 -10.38
C GLY A 102 5.09 -16.72 -10.09
N THR A 103 5.41 -17.90 -9.56
CA THR A 103 4.41 -18.85 -9.08
C THR A 103 4.10 -18.61 -7.60
N ILE A 104 2.89 -18.97 -7.17
CA ILE A 104 2.52 -18.92 -5.75
C ILE A 104 3.49 -19.74 -4.89
N ARG A 105 4.03 -20.86 -5.43
CA ARG A 105 5.02 -21.68 -4.74
C ARG A 105 6.33 -20.93 -4.49
N GLN A 106 6.78 -20.13 -5.46
CA GLN A 106 7.99 -19.30 -5.32
C GLN A 106 7.79 -18.23 -4.23
N VAL A 107 6.63 -17.53 -4.24
CA VAL A 107 6.32 -16.53 -3.22
C VAL A 107 6.22 -17.18 -1.84
N LYS A 108 5.48 -18.29 -1.69
CA LYS A 108 5.40 -19.03 -0.42
C LYS A 108 6.77 -19.48 0.08
N ARG A 109 7.66 -19.90 -0.82
CA ARG A 109 9.04 -20.30 -0.47
C ARG A 109 9.88 -19.09 -0.04
N ALA A 110 9.72 -17.93 -0.68
CA ALA A 110 10.40 -16.69 -0.28
C ALA A 110 9.92 -16.19 1.09
N LEU A 111 8.63 -16.39 1.41
CA LEU A 111 8.01 -15.98 2.66
C LEU A 111 8.07 -17.01 3.79
N TRP A 112 8.60 -18.23 3.56
CA TRP A 112 8.50 -19.33 4.53
C TRP A 112 9.24 -19.06 5.85
N ARG A 113 10.26 -18.21 5.84
CA ARG A 113 11.02 -17.81 7.05
C ARG A 113 10.40 -16.64 7.81
N GLN A 114 9.37 -16.01 7.23
CA GLN A 114 8.73 -14.87 7.87
C GLN A 114 7.57 -15.33 8.77
N THR A 115 7.34 -14.61 9.87
CA THR A 115 6.19 -14.85 10.73
C THR A 115 4.92 -14.64 9.93
N LYS A 116 4.06 -15.65 9.92
CA LYS A 116 2.77 -15.59 9.24
C LYS A 116 1.80 -14.76 10.05
N GLY A 117 1.23 -13.73 9.43
CA GLY A 117 0.10 -13.00 9.97
C GLY A 117 -1.21 -13.77 9.83
N PRO A 118 -2.31 -13.25 10.39
CA PRO A 118 -3.64 -13.81 10.24
C PRO A 118 -4.22 -13.65 8.84
N LEU A 119 -3.65 -12.77 8.01
CA LEU A 119 -4.17 -12.44 6.70
C LEU A 119 -3.70 -13.41 5.63
N ALA A 120 -4.62 -13.72 4.70
CA ALA A 120 -4.30 -14.45 3.49
C ALA A 120 -5.07 -13.85 2.29
N ILE A 121 -4.41 -13.80 1.14
CA ILE A 121 -4.99 -13.34 -0.13
C ILE A 121 -5.10 -14.56 -1.05
N GLY A 122 -6.33 -15.04 -1.25
CA GLY A 122 -6.55 -16.37 -1.83
C GLY A 122 -5.87 -17.42 -0.94
N ASN A 123 -4.87 -18.12 -1.49
CA ASN A 123 -4.10 -19.12 -0.75
C ASN A 123 -2.67 -18.65 -0.40
N VAL A 124 -2.36 -17.33 -0.56
CA VAL A 124 -1.06 -16.75 -0.26
C VAL A 124 -1.11 -16.08 1.11
N PRO A 125 -0.33 -16.53 2.11
CA PRO A 125 -0.27 -15.88 3.41
C PRO A 125 0.41 -14.52 3.30
N VAL A 126 -0.11 -13.53 4.00
CA VAL A 126 0.52 -12.23 4.16
C VAL A 126 1.41 -12.29 5.41
N PRO A 127 2.71 -11.96 5.32
CA PRO A 127 3.55 -11.89 6.49
C PRO A 127 3.09 -10.79 7.45
N GLU A 128 3.20 -11.04 8.74
CA GLU A 128 2.84 -10.08 9.78
C GLU A 128 3.55 -8.72 9.64
N ALA A 129 4.81 -8.75 9.21
CA ALA A 129 5.60 -7.55 8.97
C ALA A 129 5.10 -6.67 7.79
N TYR A 130 4.25 -7.22 6.90
CA TYR A 130 3.71 -6.50 5.73
C TYR A 130 2.33 -5.89 6.01
N GLU A 131 1.64 -6.31 7.06
CA GLU A 131 0.30 -5.84 7.40
C GLU A 131 0.25 -4.32 7.66
N PRO A 132 1.21 -3.71 8.42
CA PRO A 132 1.24 -2.27 8.62
C PRO A 132 1.76 -1.47 7.40
N GLU A 133 2.07 -2.13 6.29
CA GLU A 133 2.42 -1.50 5.01
C GLU A 133 1.19 -1.38 4.09
N HIS A 134 0.02 -1.61 4.62
CA HIS A 134 -1.30 -1.46 4.03
C HIS A 134 -1.56 -2.33 2.79
N ILE A 135 -2.81 -2.74 2.65
CA ILE A 135 -3.29 -3.57 1.55
C ILE A 135 -4.33 -2.78 0.76
N LEU A 136 -4.16 -2.72 -0.54
CA LEU A 136 -5.11 -2.11 -1.46
C LEU A 136 -5.76 -3.17 -2.34
N LEU A 137 -7.09 -3.18 -2.38
CA LEU A 137 -7.88 -4.06 -3.22
C LEU A 137 -8.58 -3.25 -4.30
N CYS A 138 -8.31 -3.56 -5.54
CA CYS A 138 -9.01 -2.99 -6.69
C CYS A 138 -9.83 -4.06 -7.39
N GLY A 139 -11.09 -3.77 -7.71
CA GLY A 139 -11.91 -4.69 -8.48
C GLY A 139 -13.34 -4.21 -8.66
N ALA A 140 -13.87 -4.42 -9.86
CA ALA A 140 -15.24 -4.10 -10.23
C ALA A 140 -16.26 -4.89 -9.39
N PRO A 141 -17.53 -4.47 -9.36
CA PRO A 141 -18.59 -5.22 -8.68
C PRO A 141 -18.67 -6.68 -9.14
N GLY A 142 -18.88 -7.60 -8.20
CA GLY A 142 -19.03 -9.03 -8.48
C GLY A 142 -17.73 -9.79 -8.78
N THR A 143 -16.57 -9.15 -8.76
CA THR A 143 -15.28 -9.79 -9.05
C THR A 143 -14.70 -10.59 -7.89
N GLY A 144 -15.22 -10.40 -6.66
CA GLY A 144 -14.80 -11.12 -5.46
C GLY A 144 -14.05 -10.29 -4.43
N LYS A 145 -14.01 -8.95 -4.54
CA LYS A 145 -13.38 -8.04 -3.57
C LYS A 145 -13.86 -8.29 -2.14
N THR A 146 -15.18 -8.19 -1.92
CA THR A 146 -15.81 -8.42 -0.61
C THR A 146 -15.55 -9.85 -0.10
N ASN A 147 -15.52 -10.86 -0.98
CA ASN A 147 -15.18 -12.22 -0.61
C ASN A 147 -13.74 -12.36 -0.09
N LEU A 148 -12.77 -11.66 -0.68
CA LEU A 148 -11.39 -11.62 -0.19
C LEU A 148 -11.32 -10.95 1.18
N ILE A 149 -12.03 -9.82 1.35
CA ILE A 149 -12.09 -9.10 2.64
C ILE A 149 -12.73 -10.00 3.71
N VAL A 150 -13.80 -10.74 3.40
CA VAL A 150 -14.39 -11.74 4.33
C VAL A 150 -13.34 -12.77 4.78
N GLY A 151 -12.52 -13.28 3.86
CA GLY A 151 -11.43 -14.20 4.22
C GLY A 151 -10.37 -13.58 5.12
N MET A 152 -10.01 -12.30 4.88
CA MET A 152 -9.07 -11.56 5.74
C MET A 152 -9.69 -11.31 7.13
N LEU A 153 -10.95 -10.87 7.19
CA LEU A 153 -11.67 -10.62 8.44
C LEU A 153 -11.81 -11.90 9.28
N ASP A 154 -12.06 -13.05 8.66
CA ASP A 154 -12.09 -14.35 9.35
C ASP A 154 -10.74 -14.67 10.02
N GLY A 155 -9.64 -14.39 9.32
CA GLY A 155 -8.29 -14.52 9.88
C GLY A 155 -8.05 -13.56 11.05
N ILE A 156 -8.41 -12.29 10.92
CA ILE A 156 -8.29 -11.28 11.98
C ILE A 156 -9.12 -11.68 13.21
N ARG A 157 -10.37 -12.14 13.00
CA ARG A 157 -11.26 -12.55 14.09
C ARG A 157 -10.71 -13.75 14.84
N LYS A 158 -10.18 -14.76 14.13
CA LYS A 158 -9.56 -15.96 14.72
C LYS A 158 -8.29 -15.66 15.50
N SER A 159 -7.57 -14.61 15.11
CA SER A 159 -6.35 -14.19 15.81
C SER A 159 -6.63 -13.39 17.10
N GLY A 160 -7.87 -13.04 17.40
CA GLY A 160 -8.23 -12.22 18.56
C GLY A 160 -7.81 -10.75 18.42
N ARG A 161 -7.44 -10.29 17.23
CA ARG A 161 -7.02 -8.91 16.99
C ARG A 161 -8.22 -7.99 16.77
N ARG A 162 -8.02 -6.70 17.01
CA ARG A 162 -9.04 -5.66 16.92
C ARG A 162 -9.15 -5.12 15.50
N ALA A 163 -10.37 -4.75 15.10
CA ALA A 163 -10.61 -4.15 13.80
C ALA A 163 -11.69 -3.05 13.84
N ILE A 164 -11.51 -2.03 13.02
CA ILE A 164 -12.51 -1.04 12.62
C ILE A 164 -12.96 -1.45 11.23
N VAL A 165 -14.24 -1.68 11.04
CA VAL A 165 -14.78 -2.23 9.80
C VAL A 165 -15.88 -1.30 9.26
N TYR A 166 -15.64 -0.70 8.11
CA TYR A 166 -16.65 0.04 7.36
C TYR A 166 -17.38 -0.90 6.40
N ASP A 167 -18.69 -1.02 6.59
CA ASP A 167 -19.54 -1.97 5.87
C ASP A 167 -20.71 -1.26 5.20
N THR A 168 -20.73 -1.23 3.87
CA THR A 168 -21.76 -0.55 3.06
C THR A 168 -22.98 -1.40 2.75
N ALA A 169 -22.94 -2.70 3.06
CA ALA A 169 -24.01 -3.65 2.73
C ALA A 169 -24.51 -4.49 3.91
N GLY A 170 -23.86 -4.35 5.07
CA GLY A 170 -24.15 -5.18 6.24
C GLY A 170 -23.56 -6.60 6.17
N THR A 171 -22.82 -6.92 5.12
CA THR A 171 -22.24 -8.27 4.91
C THR A 171 -21.27 -8.67 6.01
N PHE A 172 -20.46 -7.73 6.50
CA PHE A 172 -19.48 -8.00 7.54
C PHE A 172 -20.14 -8.07 8.92
N VAL A 173 -21.13 -7.22 9.16
CA VAL A 173 -21.96 -7.30 10.38
C VAL A 173 -22.64 -8.64 10.48
N GLU A 174 -23.30 -9.09 9.41
CA GLU A 174 -23.98 -10.38 9.35
C GLU A 174 -23.08 -11.55 9.76
N LYS A 175 -21.81 -11.52 9.33
CA LYS A 175 -20.86 -12.61 9.50
C LYS A 175 -20.00 -12.53 10.77
N PHE A 176 -19.75 -11.32 11.28
CA PHE A 176 -18.70 -11.13 12.28
C PHE A 176 -19.14 -10.38 13.53
N TYR A 177 -20.27 -9.68 13.53
CA TYR A 177 -20.72 -8.90 14.69
C TYR A 177 -21.11 -9.80 15.86
N ARG A 178 -20.54 -9.55 17.04
CA ARG A 178 -20.83 -10.24 18.30
C ARG A 178 -21.40 -9.26 19.31
N GLN A 179 -22.67 -9.43 19.63
CA GLN A 179 -23.34 -8.58 20.62
C GLN A 179 -22.65 -8.69 21.99
N GLY A 180 -22.45 -7.55 22.65
CA GLY A 180 -21.81 -7.48 23.97
C GLY A 180 -20.28 -7.39 23.93
N THR A 181 -19.63 -7.74 22.82
CA THR A 181 -18.18 -7.64 22.65
C THR A 181 -17.81 -6.53 21.66
N ASP A 182 -18.55 -6.47 20.56
CA ASP A 182 -18.30 -5.53 19.47
C ASP A 182 -19.22 -4.31 19.60
N MET A 183 -18.76 -3.20 19.04
CA MET A 183 -19.53 -1.97 18.96
C MET A 183 -20.02 -1.73 17.53
N LEU A 184 -21.22 -1.17 17.40
CA LEU A 184 -21.82 -0.86 16.12
C LEU A 184 -22.25 0.61 16.08
N LEU A 185 -21.90 1.32 15.04
CA LEU A 185 -22.29 2.69 14.76
C LEU A 185 -23.11 2.76 13.46
N ASN A 186 -24.39 2.93 13.61
CA ASN A 186 -25.38 3.31 12.61
C ASN A 186 -26.61 3.81 13.35
N PRO A 187 -26.97 5.08 13.32
CA PRO A 187 -28.04 5.63 14.15
C PRO A 187 -29.43 5.04 13.82
N LEU A 188 -29.55 4.35 12.69
CA LEU A 188 -30.78 3.70 12.25
C LEU A 188 -30.83 2.19 12.61
N ASP A 189 -29.75 1.63 13.20
CA ASP A 189 -29.73 0.24 13.68
C ASP A 189 -30.04 0.20 15.18
N GLN A 190 -30.93 -0.72 15.57
CA GLN A 190 -31.34 -0.88 16.97
C GLN A 190 -30.17 -1.24 17.91
N ARG A 191 -29.13 -1.90 17.39
CA ARG A 191 -27.95 -2.33 18.15
C ARG A 191 -26.89 -1.24 18.30
N ALA A 192 -27.10 -0.07 17.67
CA ALA A 192 -26.08 0.97 17.61
C ALA A 192 -25.76 1.54 18.99
N ALA A 193 -24.50 1.74 19.25
CA ALA A 193 -24.04 2.52 20.38
C ALA A 193 -24.46 3.99 20.19
N ARG A 194 -24.86 4.64 21.28
CA ARG A 194 -25.16 6.07 21.29
C ARG A 194 -23.85 6.84 21.18
N TRP A 195 -23.83 7.84 20.33
CA TRP A 195 -22.65 8.68 20.13
C TRP A 195 -23.04 10.17 20.14
N SER A 196 -22.21 10.96 20.76
CA SER A 196 -22.29 12.42 20.75
C SER A 196 -20.96 13.00 20.27
N PRO A 197 -20.94 14.08 19.46
CA PRO A 197 -19.69 14.65 18.98
C PRO A 197 -18.75 15.11 20.10
N TRP A 198 -19.26 15.48 21.26
CA TRP A 198 -18.43 15.97 22.37
C TRP A 198 -17.68 14.87 23.13
N VAL A 199 -18.15 13.61 23.11
CA VAL A 199 -17.44 12.51 23.78
C VAL A 199 -16.07 12.20 23.16
N ASP A 200 -15.89 12.58 21.89
CA ASP A 200 -14.63 12.40 21.16
C ASP A 200 -13.81 13.69 21.03
N VAL A 201 -14.08 14.71 21.89
CA VAL A 201 -13.35 15.98 21.95
C VAL A 201 -12.65 16.15 23.30
N PRO A 202 -11.66 15.30 23.65
CA PRO A 202 -10.89 15.48 24.89
C PRO A 202 -9.99 16.72 24.88
N ARG A 203 -9.71 17.32 23.73
CA ARG A 203 -8.89 18.52 23.57
C ARG A 203 -9.48 19.47 22.54
N ASP A 204 -9.20 20.76 22.68
CA ASP A 204 -9.80 21.83 21.87
C ASP A 204 -9.63 21.65 20.34
N TYR A 205 -8.46 21.21 19.87
CA TYR A 205 -8.21 21.01 18.45
C TYR A 205 -9.06 19.88 17.81
N HIS A 206 -9.69 19.01 18.58
CA HIS A 206 -10.58 17.99 18.04
C HIS A 206 -11.90 18.55 17.50
N TYR A 207 -12.31 19.77 17.94
CA TYR A 207 -13.44 20.44 17.28
C TYR A 207 -13.15 20.73 15.82
N ASP A 208 -11.93 21.18 15.51
CA ASP A 208 -11.50 21.47 14.14
C ASP A 208 -11.50 20.19 13.30
N GLN A 209 -11.00 19.08 13.85
CA GLN A 209 -11.04 17.77 13.18
C GLN A 209 -12.48 17.33 12.85
N ILE A 210 -13.40 17.42 13.81
CA ILE A 210 -14.82 17.07 13.57
C ILE A 210 -15.39 17.96 12.46
N ALA A 211 -15.09 19.25 12.48
CA ALA A 211 -15.58 20.18 11.47
C ALA A 211 -15.03 19.88 10.07
N GLU A 212 -13.74 19.56 9.96
CA GLU A 212 -13.10 19.18 8.68
C GLU A 212 -13.68 17.89 8.11
N SER A 213 -13.91 16.88 8.95
CA SER A 213 -14.48 15.61 8.53
C SER A 213 -15.98 15.71 8.19
N THR A 214 -16.72 16.64 8.87
CA THR A 214 -18.14 16.86 8.62
C THR A 214 -18.38 17.62 7.33
N ILE A 215 -17.59 18.67 7.08
CA ILE A 215 -17.78 19.61 5.97
C ILE A 215 -16.62 19.43 4.99
N PRO A 216 -16.79 18.64 3.92
CA PRO A 216 -15.75 18.42 2.94
C PRO A 216 -15.46 19.66 2.11
N ASP A 217 -14.22 19.77 1.60
CA ASP A 217 -13.91 20.75 0.57
C ASP A 217 -14.70 20.41 -0.70
N LYS A 218 -15.40 21.40 -1.24
CA LYS A 218 -16.09 21.30 -2.53
C LYS A 218 -15.24 21.93 -3.63
N HIS A 219 -15.44 21.45 -4.85
CA HIS A 219 -14.87 22.15 -6.01
C HIS A 219 -15.48 23.55 -6.11
N GLY A 220 -14.66 24.59 -6.09
CA GLY A 220 -15.08 25.99 -6.13
C GLY A 220 -14.36 26.84 -5.09
N ASP A 221 -15.04 27.88 -4.62
CA ASP A 221 -14.49 28.80 -3.61
C ASP A 221 -14.41 28.11 -2.24
N PRO A 222 -13.20 27.93 -1.68
CA PRO A 222 -13.00 27.30 -0.37
C PRO A 222 -13.56 28.14 0.80
N PHE A 223 -13.95 29.39 0.56
CA PHE A 223 -14.46 30.30 1.58
C PHE A 223 -15.67 29.68 2.32
N TRP A 224 -16.63 29.12 1.59
CA TRP A 224 -17.87 28.60 2.15
C TRP A 224 -17.63 27.44 3.12
N ALA A 225 -16.79 26.48 2.73
CA ALA A 225 -16.44 25.35 3.60
C ALA A 225 -15.67 25.81 4.84
N LYS A 226 -14.70 26.72 4.69
CA LYS A 226 -13.92 27.26 5.82
C LYS A 226 -14.79 28.06 6.79
N ALA A 227 -15.66 28.92 6.29
CA ALA A 227 -16.57 29.71 7.12
C ALA A 227 -17.58 28.82 7.87
N ALA A 228 -18.11 27.79 7.19
CA ALA A 228 -19.01 26.82 7.81
C ALA A 228 -18.30 26.00 8.91
N ARG A 229 -17.06 25.53 8.66
CA ARG A 229 -16.22 24.83 9.66
C ARG A 229 -15.95 25.73 10.87
N GLY A 230 -15.50 26.96 10.67
CA GLY A 230 -15.25 27.92 11.75
C GLY A 230 -16.51 28.21 12.57
N THR A 231 -17.66 28.31 11.92
CA THR A 231 -18.96 28.52 12.61
C THR A 231 -19.35 27.28 13.43
N LEU A 232 -19.19 26.06 12.88
CA LEU A 232 -19.49 24.83 13.60
C LEU A 232 -18.59 24.69 14.84
N VAL A 233 -17.27 24.89 14.70
CA VAL A 233 -16.30 24.84 15.80
C VAL A 233 -16.65 25.85 16.90
N ALA A 234 -16.94 27.11 16.54
CA ALA A 234 -17.26 28.14 17.49
C ALA A 234 -18.54 27.84 18.29
N VAL A 235 -19.59 27.34 17.59
CA VAL A 235 -20.85 26.96 18.25
C VAL A 235 -20.64 25.74 19.15
N MET A 236 -19.97 24.67 18.69
CA MET A 236 -19.71 23.49 19.50
C MET A 236 -18.89 23.82 20.75
N ARG A 237 -17.81 24.60 20.59
CA ARG A 237 -16.95 25.05 21.69
C ARG A 237 -17.71 25.90 22.71
N LYS A 238 -18.56 26.80 22.25
CA LYS A 238 -19.37 27.66 23.15
C LYS A 238 -20.45 26.87 23.88
N LEU A 239 -21.12 25.94 23.20
CA LEU A 239 -22.07 25.02 23.85
C LEU A 239 -21.40 24.13 24.89
N ALA A 240 -20.18 23.60 24.62
CA ALA A 240 -19.46 22.83 25.60
C ALA A 240 -19.09 23.64 26.85
N ARG A 241 -18.66 24.90 26.68
CA ARG A 241 -18.41 25.80 27.83
C ARG A 241 -19.66 26.08 28.66
N GLN A 242 -20.85 26.07 28.03
CA GLN A 242 -22.13 26.21 28.67
C GLN A 242 -22.70 24.90 29.21
N GLN A 243 -21.97 23.78 29.05
CA GLN A 243 -22.43 22.42 29.35
C GLN A 243 -23.74 22.00 28.64
N HIS A 244 -24.00 22.61 27.49
CA HIS A 244 -25.15 22.31 26.63
C HIS A 244 -24.74 21.36 25.50
N THR A 245 -24.21 20.17 25.84
CA THR A 245 -23.63 19.22 24.93
C THR A 245 -24.66 18.27 24.29
N TYR A 246 -25.83 18.79 23.96
CA TYR A 246 -26.91 18.07 23.28
C TYR A 246 -26.89 18.35 21.77
N VAL A 247 -27.09 17.31 20.97
CA VAL A 247 -27.13 17.44 19.50
C VAL A 247 -28.35 18.28 19.07
N SER A 248 -29.49 18.15 19.76
CA SER A 248 -30.69 18.98 19.50
C SER A 248 -30.41 20.46 19.64
N VAL A 249 -29.65 20.86 20.68
CA VAL A 249 -29.27 22.25 20.93
C VAL A 249 -28.33 22.77 19.83
N LEU A 250 -27.35 21.94 19.42
CA LEU A 250 -26.45 22.25 18.31
C LEU A 250 -27.22 22.51 17.01
N LEU A 251 -28.13 21.60 16.65
CA LEU A 251 -28.92 21.70 15.43
C LEU A 251 -29.88 22.88 15.46
N ASP A 252 -30.53 23.17 16.61
CA ASP A 252 -31.39 24.34 16.75
C ASP A 252 -30.59 25.63 16.56
N ARG A 253 -29.40 25.71 17.17
CA ARG A 253 -28.53 26.88 17.09
C ARG A 253 -27.99 27.11 15.67
N LEU A 254 -27.55 26.07 14.99
CA LEU A 254 -26.98 26.20 13.65
C LEU A 254 -28.01 26.34 12.54
N LEU A 255 -29.13 25.60 12.62
CA LEU A 255 -30.08 25.44 11.50
C LEU A 255 -31.40 26.21 11.64
N ARG A 256 -31.86 26.43 12.86
CA ARG A 256 -33.19 26.96 13.11
C ARG A 256 -33.20 28.34 13.77
N SER A 257 -32.09 28.74 14.40
CA SER A 257 -31.96 30.09 14.97
C SER A 257 -32.03 31.15 13.87
N LYS A 258 -32.72 32.27 14.17
CA LYS A 258 -32.64 33.43 13.30
C LYS A 258 -31.19 33.91 13.21
N LEU A 259 -30.83 34.49 12.06
CA LEU A 259 -29.50 35.00 11.85
C LEU A 259 -29.02 35.95 12.96
N LYS A 260 -29.89 36.85 13.41
CA LYS A 260 -29.61 37.77 14.53
C LYS A 260 -29.22 37.04 15.82
N ASP A 261 -29.92 35.95 16.13
CA ASP A 261 -29.67 35.17 17.36
C ASP A 261 -28.36 34.34 17.23
N LEU A 262 -28.07 33.80 16.04
CA LEU A 262 -26.82 33.12 15.76
C LEU A 262 -25.64 34.10 15.80
N ALA A 263 -25.75 35.27 15.18
CA ALA A 263 -24.73 36.33 15.21
C ALA A 263 -24.43 36.78 16.64
N ALA A 264 -25.45 37.01 17.44
CA ALA A 264 -25.30 37.32 18.88
C ALA A 264 -24.64 36.16 19.64
N PHE A 265 -24.99 34.91 19.31
CA PHE A 265 -24.38 33.74 19.95
C PHE A 265 -22.90 33.59 19.62
N VAL A 266 -22.45 33.81 18.37
CA VAL A 266 -21.03 33.67 17.99
C VAL A 266 -20.18 34.92 18.29
N THR A 267 -20.78 35.99 18.79
CA THR A 267 -20.07 37.21 19.22
C THR A 267 -18.93 36.83 20.20
N GLY A 268 -17.76 37.39 19.98
CA GLY A 268 -16.54 37.10 20.76
C GLY A 268 -15.84 35.77 20.36
N THR A 269 -16.22 35.18 19.23
CA THR A 269 -15.52 34.06 18.61
C THR A 269 -15.05 34.41 17.20
N ASP A 270 -14.15 33.61 16.62
CA ASP A 270 -13.66 33.78 15.24
C ASP A 270 -14.78 33.71 14.20
N ALA A 271 -15.88 32.99 14.52
CA ALA A 271 -17.05 32.89 13.65
C ALA A 271 -17.82 34.22 13.50
N ALA A 272 -17.61 35.18 14.39
CA ALA A 272 -18.21 36.51 14.27
C ALA A 272 -17.77 37.26 13.00
N ALA A 273 -16.58 36.89 12.45
CA ALA A 273 -16.09 37.42 11.18
C ALA A 273 -16.91 36.92 9.98
N PHE A 274 -17.56 35.77 10.08
CA PHE A 274 -18.30 35.13 9.01
C PHE A 274 -19.83 35.29 9.16
N ILE A 275 -20.31 35.32 10.40
CA ILE A 275 -21.74 35.41 10.75
C ILE A 275 -22.02 36.78 11.32
N SER A 276 -22.58 37.64 10.50
CA SER A 276 -22.98 39.00 10.91
C SER A 276 -24.35 39.37 10.32
N THR A 277 -25.04 40.32 10.98
CA THR A 277 -26.29 40.87 10.49
C THR A 277 -26.08 41.85 9.33
N GLU A 278 -24.90 42.43 9.20
CA GLU A 278 -24.54 43.32 8.10
C GLU A 278 -24.28 42.54 6.79
N GLY A 279 -23.74 41.30 6.89
CA GLY A 279 -23.50 40.38 5.78
C GLY A 279 -24.58 39.31 5.64
N GLU A 280 -25.87 39.66 5.69
CA GLU A 280 -27.00 38.73 5.77
C GLU A 280 -26.97 37.65 4.67
N ARG A 281 -26.67 38.03 3.41
CA ARG A 281 -26.59 37.07 2.29
C ARG A 281 -25.47 36.05 2.46
N THR A 282 -24.29 36.48 2.90
CA THR A 282 -23.15 35.60 3.17
C THR A 282 -23.44 34.66 4.34
N SER A 283 -23.96 35.21 5.42
CA SER A 283 -24.33 34.43 6.61
C SER A 283 -25.40 33.38 6.32
N ALA A 284 -26.42 33.74 5.51
CA ALA A 284 -27.47 32.80 5.07
C ALA A 284 -26.86 31.67 4.17
N GLY A 285 -25.90 32.00 3.31
CA GLY A 285 -25.17 31.02 2.52
C GLY A 285 -24.39 30.03 3.40
N ILE A 286 -23.72 30.51 4.44
CA ILE A 286 -22.99 29.65 5.41
C ILE A 286 -23.98 28.75 6.20
N GLN A 287 -25.14 29.28 6.61
CA GLN A 287 -26.17 28.46 7.25
C GLN A 287 -26.72 27.38 6.30
N ALA A 288 -26.89 27.69 5.00
CA ALA A 288 -27.34 26.71 4.01
C ALA A 288 -26.29 25.60 3.82
N GLU A 289 -25.00 25.95 3.80
CA GLU A 289 -23.89 24.96 3.75
C GLU A 289 -23.91 24.04 4.97
N LEU A 290 -24.00 24.61 6.18
CA LEU A 290 -24.17 23.86 7.43
C LEU A 290 -25.39 22.94 7.38
N ALA A 291 -26.54 23.44 6.91
CA ALA A 291 -27.78 22.67 6.82
C ALA A 291 -27.63 21.46 5.88
N SER A 292 -26.82 21.57 4.83
CA SER A 292 -26.62 20.48 3.88
C SER A 292 -25.94 19.24 4.50
N VAL A 293 -25.07 19.43 5.49
CA VAL A 293 -24.26 18.35 6.12
C VAL A 293 -24.75 17.97 7.50
N MET A 294 -25.20 18.95 8.29
CA MET A 294 -25.61 18.72 9.68
C MET A 294 -26.94 17.95 9.82
N ARG A 295 -27.69 17.76 8.74
CA ARG A 295 -28.91 16.91 8.76
C ARG A 295 -28.60 15.48 9.21
N SER A 296 -27.41 14.96 8.90
CA SER A 296 -26.99 13.62 9.32
C SER A 296 -26.93 13.47 10.83
N PHE A 297 -26.60 14.54 11.56
CA PHE A 297 -26.58 14.56 13.02
C PHE A 297 -27.97 14.49 13.64
N GLY A 298 -29.02 14.84 12.91
CA GLY A 298 -30.40 14.71 13.35
C GLY A 298 -30.87 13.26 13.55
N TYR A 299 -30.11 12.27 13.08
CA TYR A 299 -30.39 10.85 13.32
C TYR A 299 -29.73 10.33 14.61
N LEU A 300 -28.86 11.11 15.27
CA LEU A 300 -28.21 10.74 16.52
C LEU A 300 -29.16 10.79 17.70
N ASP A 301 -28.82 10.05 18.75
CA ASP A 301 -29.51 10.21 20.05
C ASP A 301 -29.12 11.54 20.69
N ASP A 302 -30.09 12.15 21.38
CA ASP A 302 -29.90 13.38 22.13
C ASP A 302 -29.39 13.04 23.53
N THR A 303 -28.08 12.74 23.63
CA THR A 303 -27.44 12.35 24.87
C THR A 303 -26.16 13.15 25.11
N GLU A 304 -25.87 13.41 26.39
CA GLU A 304 -24.57 13.98 26.79
C GLU A 304 -23.50 12.91 26.88
N ASP A 305 -23.89 11.72 27.33
CA ASP A 305 -23.02 10.56 27.47
C ASP A 305 -23.16 9.67 26.23
N GLY A 306 -22.08 8.97 25.93
CA GLY A 306 -22.10 8.08 24.79
C GLY A 306 -20.82 7.26 24.66
N PHE A 307 -20.81 6.41 23.65
CA PHE A 307 -19.63 5.66 23.25
C PHE A 307 -18.59 6.59 22.65
N SER A 308 -17.36 6.58 23.17
CA SER A 308 -16.22 7.28 22.58
C SER A 308 -15.43 6.34 21.69
N ILE A 309 -15.28 6.74 20.42
CA ILE A 309 -14.44 6.04 19.44
C ILE A 309 -12.98 6.09 19.87
N ARG A 310 -12.51 7.24 20.38
CA ARG A 310 -11.13 7.43 20.85
C ARG A 310 -10.84 6.54 22.05
N ASP A 311 -11.70 6.52 23.04
CA ASP A 311 -11.55 5.65 24.21
C ASP A 311 -11.56 4.17 23.79
N TRP A 312 -12.42 3.78 22.85
CA TRP A 312 -12.41 2.43 22.32
C TRP A 312 -11.10 2.10 21.60
N VAL A 313 -10.54 3.02 20.80
CA VAL A 313 -9.24 2.80 20.14
C VAL A 313 -8.12 2.67 21.17
N GLU A 314 -8.12 3.49 22.23
CA GLU A 314 -7.08 3.51 23.27
C GLU A 314 -7.19 2.33 24.23
N LYS A 315 -8.40 2.04 24.71
CA LYS A 315 -8.67 1.15 25.87
C LYS A 315 -9.53 -0.07 25.54
N GLY A 316 -9.96 -0.23 24.28
CA GLY A 316 -10.87 -1.32 23.92
C GLY A 316 -10.27 -2.69 24.18
N ALA A 317 -11.13 -3.64 24.56
CA ALA A 317 -10.74 -5.01 24.85
C ALA A 317 -10.18 -5.73 23.62
N ASP A 318 -9.26 -6.67 23.84
CA ASP A 318 -8.73 -7.52 22.78
C ASP A 318 -9.84 -8.30 22.08
N GLY A 319 -9.74 -8.42 20.78
CA GLY A 319 -10.73 -9.09 19.95
C GLY A 319 -12.05 -8.33 19.75
N SER A 320 -12.25 -7.14 20.37
CA SER A 320 -13.42 -6.30 20.10
C SER A 320 -13.29 -5.59 18.75
N TRP A 321 -14.40 -5.50 18.00
CA TRP A 321 -14.45 -4.80 16.74
C TRP A 321 -15.41 -3.62 16.78
N LEU A 322 -15.08 -2.58 16.02
CA LEU A 322 -15.94 -1.42 15.78
C LEU A 322 -16.49 -1.50 14.36
N PHE A 323 -17.79 -1.71 14.24
CA PHE A 323 -18.49 -1.69 12.96
C PHE A 323 -19.11 -0.32 12.73
N ILE A 324 -18.76 0.31 11.61
CA ILE A 324 -19.38 1.53 11.10
C ILE A 324 -20.14 1.10 9.84
N THR A 325 -21.48 1.09 9.92
CA THR A 325 -22.29 0.45 8.89
C THR A 325 -23.31 1.40 8.31
N VAL A 326 -23.72 1.11 7.08
CA VAL A 326 -24.79 1.85 6.41
C VAL A 326 -25.41 0.99 5.31
N LYS A 327 -26.71 1.13 5.08
CA LYS A 327 -27.34 0.58 3.88
C LYS A 327 -27.21 1.55 2.71
N ALA A 328 -27.27 1.03 1.50
CA ALA A 328 -27.09 1.83 0.29
C ALA A 328 -28.08 2.99 0.16
N ASP A 329 -29.34 2.77 0.56
CA ASP A 329 -30.40 3.79 0.61
C ASP A 329 -30.20 4.84 1.70
N GLN A 330 -29.51 4.50 2.80
CA GLN A 330 -29.22 5.39 3.93
C GLN A 330 -27.98 6.26 3.68
N LEU A 331 -27.05 5.76 2.84
CA LEU A 331 -25.74 6.34 2.63
C LEU A 331 -25.76 7.85 2.28
N PRO A 332 -26.63 8.35 1.36
CA PRO A 332 -26.66 9.78 1.05
C PRO A 332 -26.94 10.67 2.27
N SER A 333 -27.79 10.18 3.18
CA SER A 333 -28.18 10.92 4.40
C SER A 333 -27.15 10.83 5.52
N LEU A 334 -26.45 9.70 5.64
CA LEU A 334 -25.53 9.42 6.75
C LEU A 334 -24.05 9.63 6.41
N ARG A 335 -23.72 9.85 5.13
CA ARG A 335 -22.33 9.96 4.67
C ARG A 335 -21.46 10.93 5.48
N PRO A 336 -21.90 12.16 5.81
CA PRO A 336 -21.08 13.06 6.62
C PRO A 336 -20.75 12.47 8.00
N LEU A 337 -21.74 11.90 8.67
CA LEU A 337 -21.58 11.31 10.00
C LEU A 337 -20.62 10.11 9.99
N ILE A 338 -20.77 9.21 9.01
CA ILE A 338 -19.90 8.03 8.84
C ILE A 338 -18.45 8.47 8.58
N THR A 339 -18.28 9.52 7.76
CA THR A 339 -16.94 10.07 7.48
C THR A 339 -16.29 10.60 8.76
N VAL A 340 -17.03 11.31 9.61
CA VAL A 340 -16.56 11.78 10.92
C VAL A 340 -16.11 10.62 11.80
N TRP A 341 -16.91 9.57 11.94
CA TRP A 341 -16.58 8.43 12.79
C TRP A 341 -15.32 7.71 12.34
N LEU A 342 -15.18 7.48 11.02
CA LEU A 342 -13.98 6.87 10.46
C LEU A 342 -12.75 7.75 10.64
N ASP A 343 -12.87 9.05 10.43
CA ASP A 343 -11.75 9.97 10.59
C ASP A 343 -11.31 10.09 12.05
N ILE A 344 -12.27 10.14 13.00
CA ILE A 344 -11.95 10.06 14.44
C ILE A 344 -11.21 8.77 14.77
N ALA A 345 -11.68 7.63 14.26
CA ALA A 345 -11.05 6.34 14.52
C ALA A 345 -9.62 6.26 13.97
N ILE A 346 -9.41 6.73 12.73
CA ILE A 346 -8.09 6.79 12.09
C ILE A 346 -7.14 7.73 12.84
N SER A 347 -7.61 8.92 13.21
CA SER A 347 -6.84 9.90 13.98
C SER A 347 -6.52 9.39 15.38
N ALA A 348 -7.44 8.68 16.03
CA ALA A 348 -7.21 8.07 17.34
C ALA A 348 -6.09 7.03 17.29
N ILE A 349 -6.01 6.20 16.23
CA ILE A 349 -4.89 5.27 16.04
C ILE A 349 -3.55 6.02 15.99
N MET A 350 -3.53 7.17 15.32
CA MET A 350 -2.33 8.00 15.18
C MET A 350 -1.92 8.69 16.49
N SER A 351 -2.80 8.73 17.47
CA SER A 351 -2.56 9.32 18.80
C SER A 351 -2.08 8.31 19.83
N LEU A 352 -2.07 7.02 19.50
CA LEU A 352 -1.60 5.95 20.39
C LEU A 352 -0.09 6.06 20.66
N THR A 353 0.37 5.46 21.74
CA THR A 353 1.82 5.28 21.98
C THR A 353 2.41 4.40 20.87
N PRO A 354 3.63 4.72 20.37
CA PRO A 354 4.28 3.89 19.37
C PRO A 354 4.47 2.45 19.86
N ASP A 355 3.98 1.51 19.07
CA ASP A 355 4.08 0.07 19.33
C ASP A 355 4.10 -0.69 18.00
N ARG A 356 5.20 -1.37 17.72
CA ARG A 356 5.41 -2.10 16.46
C ARG A 356 4.76 -3.48 16.44
N ASP A 357 4.40 -4.01 17.59
CA ASP A 357 3.80 -5.35 17.72
C ASP A 357 2.28 -5.27 17.72
N ARG A 358 1.72 -4.11 18.08
CA ARG A 358 0.27 -3.85 17.96
C ARG A 358 -0.20 -4.03 16.53
N ARG A 359 -1.41 -4.60 16.39
CA ARG A 359 -2.14 -4.67 15.11
C ARG A 359 -3.58 -4.24 15.33
N LEU A 360 -3.93 -3.07 14.81
CA LEU A 360 -5.29 -2.55 14.76
C LEU A 360 -5.66 -2.33 13.30
N TYR A 361 -6.59 -3.14 12.81
CA TYR A 361 -6.97 -3.11 11.40
C TYR A 361 -8.04 -2.05 11.15
N CYS A 362 -7.87 -1.27 10.09
CA CYS A 362 -8.88 -0.36 9.54
C CYS A 362 -9.26 -0.89 8.15
N VAL A 363 -10.47 -1.45 8.05
CA VAL A 363 -10.97 -2.12 6.84
C VAL A 363 -12.08 -1.28 6.22
N ILE A 364 -11.84 -0.82 5.00
CA ILE A 364 -12.77 0.00 4.23
C ILE A 364 -13.01 -0.68 2.89
N ASP A 365 -14.17 -1.33 2.71
CA ASP A 365 -14.48 -2.08 1.48
C ASP A 365 -14.59 -1.17 0.25
N GLU A 366 -15.18 0.04 0.42
CA GLU A 366 -15.41 0.96 -0.70
C GLU A 366 -15.10 2.41 -0.30
N LEU A 367 -13.83 2.80 -0.46
CA LEU A 367 -13.35 4.12 -0.04
C LEU A 367 -14.05 5.30 -0.72
N PRO A 368 -14.35 5.30 -2.05
CA PRO A 368 -15.00 6.41 -2.72
C PRO A 368 -16.45 6.68 -2.31
N THR A 369 -17.08 5.80 -1.52
CA THR A 369 -18.45 6.04 -1.02
C THR A 369 -18.53 7.08 0.09
N LEU A 370 -17.39 7.37 0.71
CA LEU A 370 -17.23 8.37 1.77
C LEU A 370 -16.95 9.75 1.19
N HIS A 371 -17.08 10.79 2.02
CA HIS A 371 -16.37 12.03 1.76
C HIS A 371 -14.86 11.84 1.95
N LYS A 372 -14.06 12.79 1.48
CA LYS A 372 -12.63 12.81 1.74
C LYS A 372 -12.38 12.70 3.24
N LEU A 373 -11.62 11.70 3.65
CA LEU A 373 -11.13 11.51 5.02
C LEU A 373 -9.85 12.34 5.21
N PRO A 374 -9.86 13.43 5.98
CA PRO A 374 -8.70 14.31 6.14
C PRO A 374 -7.46 13.58 6.68
N SER A 375 -7.67 12.68 7.64
CA SER A 375 -6.59 11.95 8.31
C SER A 375 -6.04 10.74 7.54
N LEU A 376 -6.65 10.34 6.41
CA LEU A 376 -6.30 9.07 5.74
C LEU A 376 -4.89 9.07 5.16
N SER A 377 -4.47 10.12 4.48
CA SER A 377 -3.13 10.18 3.86
C SER A 377 -2.04 10.12 4.92
N ASP A 378 -2.21 10.82 6.03
CA ASP A 378 -1.30 10.77 7.18
C ASP A 378 -1.28 9.38 7.84
N PHE A 379 -2.43 8.74 7.97
CA PHE A 379 -2.55 7.38 8.48
C PHE A 379 -1.75 6.41 7.62
N LEU A 380 -1.96 6.41 6.31
CA LEU A 380 -1.24 5.51 5.41
C LEU A 380 0.28 5.76 5.40
N ALA A 381 0.70 7.00 5.61
CA ALA A 381 2.12 7.33 5.67
C ALA A 381 2.79 6.94 6.99
N ARG A 382 2.07 6.98 8.12
CA ARG A 382 2.68 6.97 9.46
C ARG A 382 2.14 5.92 10.43
N ALA A 383 0.96 5.32 10.18
CA ALA A 383 0.28 4.41 11.13
C ALA A 383 1.09 3.17 11.52
N ARG A 384 2.08 2.78 10.70
CA ARG A 384 2.99 1.68 11.00
C ARG A 384 3.66 1.79 12.37
N LYS A 385 3.96 3.02 12.83
CA LYS A 385 4.58 3.27 14.15
C LYS A 385 3.64 2.92 15.30
N TYR A 386 2.34 3.02 15.07
CA TYR A 386 1.28 2.84 16.04
C TYR A 386 0.56 1.50 15.93
N GLY A 387 1.00 0.65 15.01
CA GLY A 387 0.41 -0.65 14.74
C GLY A 387 -0.87 -0.61 13.90
N GLY A 388 -1.16 0.50 13.23
CA GLY A 388 -2.31 0.64 12.32
C GLY A 388 -2.09 -0.10 11.00
N CYS A 389 -3.07 -0.92 10.59
CA CYS A 389 -3.06 -1.73 9.38
C CYS A 389 -4.27 -1.38 8.52
N GLY A 390 -4.06 -0.69 7.39
CA GLY A 390 -5.12 -0.35 6.44
C GLY A 390 -5.38 -1.47 5.45
N ILE A 391 -6.65 -1.82 5.27
CA ILE A 391 -7.14 -2.70 4.19
C ILE A 391 -8.21 -1.90 3.45
N LEU A 392 -7.83 -1.36 2.29
CA LEU A 392 -8.65 -0.40 1.55
C LEU A 392 -9.13 -1.02 0.24
N GLY A 393 -10.41 -0.84 -0.06
CA GLY A 393 -11.02 -1.25 -1.30
C GLY A 393 -11.51 -0.07 -2.14
N PHE A 394 -11.42 -0.20 -3.45
CA PHE A 394 -12.09 0.68 -4.40
C PHE A 394 -12.46 -0.09 -5.68
N GLN A 395 -13.45 0.41 -6.41
CA GLN A 395 -13.91 -0.21 -7.65
C GLN A 395 -13.40 0.52 -8.89
N SER A 396 -13.32 1.85 -8.81
CA SER A 396 -12.96 2.72 -9.92
C SER A 396 -11.98 3.80 -9.47
N TYR A 397 -10.86 3.90 -10.17
CA TYR A 397 -9.84 4.93 -9.91
C TYR A 397 -10.33 6.35 -10.26
N PRO A 398 -11.12 6.57 -11.34
CA PRO A 398 -11.80 7.84 -11.56
C PRO A 398 -12.66 8.31 -10.39
N GLN A 399 -13.39 7.41 -9.72
CA GLN A 399 -14.19 7.77 -8.53
C GLN A 399 -13.29 8.17 -7.35
N LEU A 400 -12.17 7.46 -7.16
CA LEU A 400 -11.19 7.83 -6.15
C LEU A 400 -10.60 9.22 -6.43
N LYS A 401 -10.26 9.52 -7.69
CA LYS A 401 -9.79 10.85 -8.12
C LYS A 401 -10.86 11.95 -7.91
N ALA A 402 -12.12 11.64 -8.14
CA ALA A 402 -13.21 12.59 -7.93
C ALA A 402 -13.40 12.95 -6.46
N THR A 403 -13.17 11.99 -5.54
CA THR A 403 -13.34 12.21 -4.09
C THR A 403 -12.11 12.88 -3.46
N TYR A 404 -10.90 12.44 -3.82
CA TYR A 404 -9.66 12.86 -3.15
C TYR A 404 -8.84 13.89 -3.94
N GLY A 405 -9.10 14.06 -5.24
CA GLY A 405 -8.22 14.77 -6.17
C GLY A 405 -7.17 13.84 -6.75
N LYS A 406 -6.46 14.30 -7.79
CA LYS A 406 -5.48 13.49 -8.54
C LYS A 406 -4.27 13.12 -7.68
N GLU A 407 -3.75 14.08 -6.94
CA GLU A 407 -2.53 13.97 -6.14
C GLU A 407 -2.74 13.04 -4.93
N ASP A 408 -3.82 13.26 -4.16
CA ASP A 408 -4.11 12.43 -2.99
C ASP A 408 -4.53 11.01 -3.39
N ALA A 409 -5.27 10.82 -4.49
CA ALA A 409 -5.60 9.50 -5.00
C ALA A 409 -4.33 8.72 -5.40
N ALA A 410 -3.35 9.38 -6.02
CA ALA A 410 -2.06 8.77 -6.33
C ALA A 410 -1.26 8.46 -5.06
N ALA A 411 -1.27 9.35 -4.06
CA ALA A 411 -0.60 9.14 -2.79
C ALA A 411 -1.22 7.95 -2.02
N ILE A 412 -2.55 7.88 -1.90
CA ILE A 412 -3.27 6.77 -1.24
C ILE A 412 -2.88 5.43 -1.87
N THR A 413 -2.89 5.36 -3.21
CA THR A 413 -2.51 4.13 -3.91
C THR A 413 -1.02 3.81 -3.79
N GLY A 414 -0.17 4.83 -3.70
CA GLY A 414 1.28 4.69 -3.53
C GLY A 414 1.72 4.25 -2.14
N TYR A 415 0.98 4.61 -1.08
CA TYR A 415 1.30 4.20 0.29
C TYR A 415 1.01 2.74 0.59
N CYS A 416 0.15 2.10 -0.19
CA CYS A 416 -0.19 0.70 0.00
C CYS A 416 0.85 -0.21 -0.69
N SER A 417 1.66 -0.92 0.10
CA SER A 417 2.71 -1.80 -0.43
C SER A 417 2.18 -3.07 -1.06
N THR A 418 1.08 -3.60 -0.54
CA THR A 418 0.45 -4.83 -1.06
C THR A 418 -0.75 -4.48 -1.92
N TRP A 419 -0.71 -4.91 -3.19
CA TRP A 419 -1.76 -4.69 -4.16
C TRP A 419 -2.46 -5.98 -4.55
N VAL A 420 -3.77 -5.96 -4.50
CA VAL A 420 -4.66 -7.02 -4.96
C VAL A 420 -5.51 -6.46 -6.10
N ALA A 421 -5.21 -6.88 -7.31
CA ALA A 421 -5.90 -6.43 -8.50
C ALA A 421 -6.81 -7.54 -9.02
N LEU A 422 -8.12 -7.35 -8.90
CA LEU A 422 -9.16 -8.14 -9.55
C LEU A 422 -9.53 -7.47 -10.88
N ARG A 423 -10.53 -8.00 -11.59
CA ARG A 423 -11.00 -7.42 -12.84
C ARG A 423 -11.45 -5.96 -12.65
N ALA A 424 -10.94 -5.06 -13.48
CA ALA A 424 -11.41 -3.69 -13.62
C ALA A 424 -12.22 -3.56 -14.93
N ASN A 425 -13.36 -2.86 -14.90
CA ASN A 425 -14.22 -2.72 -16.07
C ASN A 425 -13.92 -1.45 -16.88
N ASP A 426 -13.32 -0.43 -16.27
CA ASP A 426 -12.96 0.82 -16.93
C ASP A 426 -11.46 0.88 -17.26
N THR A 427 -11.14 1.55 -18.35
CA THR A 427 -9.78 1.63 -18.90
C THR A 427 -8.82 2.35 -17.96
N ASP A 428 -9.23 3.46 -17.36
CA ASP A 428 -8.39 4.26 -16.46
C ASP A 428 -7.93 3.45 -15.25
N THR A 429 -8.86 2.67 -14.67
CA THR A 429 -8.55 1.76 -13.56
C THR A 429 -7.63 0.63 -14.00
N ALA A 430 -7.92 0.02 -15.17
CA ALA A 430 -7.09 -1.06 -15.70
C ALA A 430 -5.66 -0.60 -16.00
N GLU A 431 -5.50 0.59 -16.58
CA GLU A 431 -4.17 1.20 -16.82
C GLU A 431 -3.45 1.52 -15.52
N HIS A 432 -4.15 2.13 -14.56
CA HIS A 432 -3.57 2.44 -13.25
C HIS A 432 -3.09 1.17 -12.53
N VAL A 433 -3.87 0.10 -12.58
CA VAL A 433 -3.49 -1.23 -12.06
C VAL A 433 -2.28 -1.79 -12.81
N SER A 434 -2.29 -1.77 -14.14
CA SER A 434 -1.18 -2.25 -14.97
C SER A 434 0.14 -1.57 -14.62
N ILE A 435 0.14 -0.23 -14.50
CA ILE A 435 1.32 0.56 -14.12
C ILE A 435 1.80 0.18 -12.72
N ASN A 436 0.88 0.02 -11.76
CA ASN A 436 1.22 -0.29 -10.37
C ASN A 436 1.65 -1.74 -10.16
N LEU A 437 1.25 -2.69 -10.99
CA LEU A 437 1.78 -4.05 -10.98
C LEU A 437 3.24 -4.09 -11.44
N GLY A 438 3.69 -3.08 -12.17
CA GLY A 438 5.06 -2.85 -12.55
C GLY A 438 5.35 -3.06 -14.04
N GLN A 439 6.56 -2.65 -14.42
CA GLN A 439 7.07 -2.75 -15.78
C GLN A 439 8.25 -3.71 -15.83
N VAL A 440 8.44 -4.35 -16.96
CA VAL A 440 9.56 -5.23 -17.28
C VAL A 440 10.36 -4.64 -18.42
N GLU A 441 11.68 -4.64 -18.27
CA GLU A 441 12.61 -4.31 -19.32
C GLU A 441 13.22 -5.61 -19.86
N GLN A 442 13.04 -5.84 -21.15
CA GLN A 442 13.50 -7.06 -21.83
C GLN A 442 14.14 -6.72 -23.18
N VAL A 443 15.05 -7.58 -23.60
CA VAL A 443 15.59 -7.53 -24.95
C VAL A 443 14.72 -8.41 -25.83
N GLU A 444 14.12 -7.79 -26.84
CA GLU A 444 13.36 -8.51 -27.87
C GLU A 444 14.24 -8.71 -29.10
N ALA A 445 14.23 -9.95 -29.62
CA ALA A 445 14.85 -10.26 -30.90
C ALA A 445 13.83 -9.99 -32.02
N ASN A 446 14.07 -8.95 -32.80
CA ASN A 446 13.28 -8.68 -34.00
C ASN A 446 13.93 -9.33 -35.22
N GLU A 447 13.22 -10.26 -35.83
CA GLU A 447 13.64 -10.88 -37.09
C GLU A 447 13.11 -10.04 -38.25
N GLY A 448 13.98 -9.32 -38.91
CA GLY A 448 13.68 -8.64 -40.18
C GLY A 448 14.01 -9.56 -41.36
N MET A 449 13.04 -10.00 -42.11
CA MET A 449 13.27 -10.67 -43.40
C MET A 449 13.36 -9.62 -44.50
N SER A 450 14.49 -9.60 -45.21
CA SER A 450 14.71 -8.75 -46.39
C SER A 450 14.61 -9.64 -47.63
N TYR A 451 13.57 -9.41 -48.44
CA TYR A 451 13.40 -10.09 -49.72
C TYR A 451 14.08 -9.26 -50.81
N GLY A 452 15.06 -9.83 -51.51
CA GLY A 452 15.72 -9.22 -52.67
C GLY A 452 15.08 -9.67 -53.98
N VAL A 453 15.28 -8.90 -55.06
CA VAL A 453 14.80 -9.25 -56.42
C VAL A 453 15.50 -10.48 -57.01
N ASN A 454 16.60 -10.92 -56.39
CA ASN A 454 17.36 -12.14 -56.74
C ASN A 454 17.45 -13.07 -55.52
N ASP A 455 17.21 -14.35 -55.69
CA ASP A 455 17.22 -15.42 -54.66
C ASP A 455 18.50 -15.50 -53.80
N MET A 456 19.59 -14.86 -54.22
CA MET A 456 20.85 -14.80 -53.48
C MET A 456 20.93 -13.64 -52.43
N ARG A 457 19.85 -12.83 -52.24
CA ARG A 457 19.84 -11.70 -51.32
C ARG A 457 18.82 -11.80 -50.17
N ASP A 458 18.24 -12.96 -49.97
CA ASP A 458 17.37 -13.20 -48.84
C ASP A 458 18.22 -13.28 -47.56
N GLY A 459 18.14 -12.24 -46.75
CA GLY A 459 18.87 -12.14 -45.50
C GLY A 459 17.91 -12.02 -44.32
N VAL A 460 18.16 -12.82 -43.29
CA VAL A 460 17.53 -12.65 -41.97
C VAL A 460 18.41 -11.73 -41.14
N ASN A 461 17.89 -10.55 -40.83
CA ASN A 461 18.56 -9.62 -39.90
C ASN A 461 17.96 -9.79 -38.52
N LEU A 462 18.75 -10.25 -37.55
CA LEU A 462 18.40 -10.32 -36.13
C LEU A 462 18.87 -9.03 -35.44
N SER A 463 17.95 -8.12 -35.16
CA SER A 463 18.20 -6.95 -34.33
C SER A 463 17.70 -7.17 -32.92
N ARG A 464 18.52 -6.85 -31.91
CA ARG A 464 18.12 -6.88 -30.51
C ARG A 464 17.72 -5.47 -30.08
N MET A 465 16.48 -5.32 -29.64
CA MET A 465 15.94 -4.04 -29.17
C MET A 465 15.55 -4.17 -27.71
N GLN A 466 15.99 -3.22 -26.89
CA GLN A 466 15.60 -3.11 -25.50
C GLN A 466 14.23 -2.40 -25.43
N VAL A 467 13.24 -3.08 -24.87
CA VAL A 467 11.87 -2.59 -24.78
C VAL A 467 11.39 -2.65 -23.33
N THR A 468 10.76 -1.57 -22.89
CA THR A 468 10.06 -1.53 -21.60
C THR A 468 8.58 -1.74 -21.83
N ARG A 469 8.00 -2.74 -21.18
CA ARG A 469 6.57 -3.06 -21.27
C ARG A 469 5.93 -3.21 -19.89
N PRO A 470 4.62 -2.93 -19.75
CA PRO A 470 3.90 -3.35 -18.55
C PRO A 470 4.02 -4.86 -18.36
N LEU A 471 4.21 -5.30 -17.10
CA LEU A 471 4.25 -6.73 -16.78
C LEU A 471 2.90 -7.41 -17.06
N VAL A 472 1.80 -6.68 -16.77
CA VAL A 472 0.41 -7.09 -17.02
C VAL A 472 -0.22 -6.02 -17.89
N LEU A 473 -0.77 -6.38 -19.03
CA LEU A 473 -1.47 -5.44 -19.89
C LEU A 473 -2.81 -5.02 -19.27
N SER A 474 -3.26 -3.80 -19.54
CA SER A 474 -4.58 -3.32 -19.09
C SER A 474 -5.72 -4.22 -19.60
N THR A 475 -5.59 -4.74 -20.82
CA THR A 475 -6.54 -5.71 -21.40
C THR A 475 -6.57 -7.05 -20.65
N GLU A 476 -5.47 -7.49 -20.06
CA GLU A 476 -5.48 -8.69 -19.21
C GLU A 476 -6.23 -8.44 -17.92
N VAL A 477 -6.09 -7.24 -17.33
CA VAL A 477 -6.83 -6.84 -16.14
C VAL A 477 -8.34 -6.77 -16.40
N THR A 478 -8.77 -6.24 -17.57
CA THR A 478 -10.19 -6.16 -17.91
C THR A 478 -10.82 -7.52 -18.22
N ASN A 479 -10.03 -8.51 -18.62
CA ASN A 479 -10.49 -9.85 -19.00
C ASN A 479 -10.33 -10.91 -17.89
N LEU A 480 -9.97 -10.50 -16.66
CA LEU A 480 -9.85 -11.45 -15.55
C LEU A 480 -11.19 -12.13 -15.24
N PRO A 481 -11.22 -13.44 -15.02
CA PRO A 481 -12.39 -14.13 -14.47
C PRO A 481 -12.72 -13.66 -13.05
N ASN A 482 -13.94 -13.91 -12.58
CA ASN A 482 -14.30 -13.67 -11.19
C ASN A 482 -13.43 -14.52 -10.25
N LEU A 483 -13.11 -14.00 -9.07
CA LEU A 483 -12.27 -14.64 -8.05
C LEU A 483 -10.81 -14.90 -8.47
N VAL A 484 -10.40 -14.38 -9.61
CA VAL A 484 -9.02 -14.43 -10.10
C VAL A 484 -8.42 -13.03 -10.06
N GLY A 485 -7.17 -12.93 -9.66
CA GLY A 485 -6.50 -11.64 -9.57
C GLY A 485 -4.98 -11.73 -9.64
N PHE A 486 -4.35 -10.56 -9.65
CA PHE A 486 -2.92 -10.39 -9.50
C PHE A 486 -2.61 -9.88 -8.09
N LEU A 487 -1.56 -10.44 -7.49
CA LEU A 487 -1.04 -10.04 -6.19
C LEU A 487 0.39 -9.55 -6.35
N ARG A 488 0.64 -8.33 -5.91
CA ARG A 488 1.97 -7.73 -5.80
C ARG A 488 2.26 -7.40 -4.34
N PHE A 489 3.39 -7.85 -3.83
CA PHE A 489 3.97 -7.37 -2.58
C PHE A 489 5.02 -6.30 -2.85
N GLY A 490 5.16 -5.32 -1.97
CA GLY A 490 6.07 -4.18 -2.14
C GLY A 490 7.56 -4.45 -2.00
N ARG A 491 8.03 -5.71 -1.92
CA ARG A 491 9.42 -6.06 -1.61
C ARG A 491 9.98 -7.05 -2.59
N ASN A 492 10.48 -6.64 -3.69
CA ASN A 492 11.21 -7.46 -4.69
C ASN A 492 10.72 -8.93 -4.84
N LEU A 493 9.45 -9.17 -4.52
CA LEU A 493 8.76 -10.43 -4.74
C LEU A 493 8.13 -10.41 -6.13
N PRO A 494 8.05 -11.54 -6.80
CA PRO A 494 7.39 -11.60 -8.10
C PRO A 494 5.89 -11.33 -7.95
N VAL A 495 5.30 -10.72 -8.97
CA VAL A 495 3.84 -10.62 -9.11
C VAL A 495 3.30 -12.01 -9.41
N VAL A 496 2.23 -12.38 -8.72
CA VAL A 496 1.61 -13.70 -8.91
C VAL A 496 0.15 -13.55 -9.31
N ARG A 497 -0.28 -14.37 -10.23
CA ARG A 497 -1.70 -14.60 -10.48
C ARG A 497 -2.21 -15.61 -9.45
N PHE A 498 -3.32 -15.30 -8.80
CA PHE A 498 -3.94 -16.17 -7.81
C PHE A 498 -5.40 -16.43 -8.14
N ASP A 499 -5.87 -17.59 -7.71
CA ASP A 499 -7.28 -17.96 -7.72
C ASP A 499 -7.78 -17.96 -6.27
N SER A 500 -8.92 -17.32 -6.03
CA SER A 500 -9.59 -17.33 -4.74
C SER A 500 -10.77 -18.30 -4.79
N ARG A 501 -11.08 -18.89 -3.65
CA ARG A 501 -12.31 -19.64 -3.47
C ARG A 501 -13.35 -18.78 -2.76
N PHE A 502 -14.60 -19.14 -2.87
CA PHE A 502 -15.65 -18.50 -2.09
C PHE A 502 -15.46 -18.82 -0.61
N ASN A 503 -15.34 -17.78 0.22
CA ASN A 503 -15.21 -17.93 1.67
C ASN A 503 -16.59 -18.10 2.29
N ASN A 504 -16.95 -19.32 2.64
CA ASN A 504 -18.23 -19.63 3.27
C ASN A 504 -18.12 -19.44 4.79
N VAL A 505 -18.22 -18.20 5.25
CA VAL A 505 -18.33 -17.88 6.68
C VAL A 505 -19.82 -17.84 7.04
N PRO A 506 -20.27 -18.60 8.05
CA PRO A 506 -21.68 -18.62 8.45
C PRO A 506 -22.13 -17.26 8.97
N SER A 507 -23.41 -16.95 8.78
CA SER A 507 -24.05 -15.78 9.36
C SER A 507 -24.19 -15.96 10.88
N LEU A 508 -23.83 -14.94 11.66
CA LEU A 508 -23.99 -14.89 13.11
C LEU A 508 -25.31 -14.19 13.53
N GLY A 509 -25.84 -13.34 12.66
CA GLY A 509 -27.04 -12.58 12.94
C GLY A 509 -27.52 -11.77 11.74
N PRO A 510 -28.55 -10.95 11.89
CA PRO A 510 -29.05 -10.12 10.81
C PRO A 510 -28.05 -9.00 10.47
N ALA A 511 -27.93 -8.68 9.18
CA ALA A 511 -27.10 -7.59 8.66
C ALA A 511 -27.50 -6.21 9.23
N PHE A 512 -28.79 -6.01 9.45
CA PHE A 512 -29.37 -4.76 9.94
C PHE A 512 -30.64 -5.06 10.75
N LEU A 513 -30.82 -4.34 11.86
CA LEU A 513 -32.07 -4.34 12.66
C LEU A 513 -32.60 -2.92 12.68
N GLU A 514 -33.72 -2.72 12.02
CA GLU A 514 -34.30 -1.38 11.91
C GLU A 514 -34.68 -0.81 13.27
N ARG A 515 -34.26 0.41 13.52
CA ARG A 515 -34.60 1.14 14.72
C ARG A 515 -35.97 1.80 14.56
N THR A 516 -36.88 1.47 15.44
CA THR A 516 -38.24 2.03 15.45
C THR A 516 -38.34 3.41 16.07
N THR A 517 -37.27 3.88 16.74
CA THR A 517 -37.26 5.20 17.40
C THR A 517 -37.10 6.29 16.33
N PRO A 518 -37.99 7.29 16.29
CA PRO A 518 -37.89 8.36 15.32
C PRO A 518 -36.64 9.20 15.55
N PRO A 519 -36.09 9.84 14.49
CA PRO A 519 -34.99 10.78 14.62
C PRO A 519 -35.37 11.92 15.56
N ILE A 520 -34.35 12.60 16.11
CA ILE A 520 -34.55 13.71 17.08
C ILE A 520 -35.59 14.66 16.54
N GLN A 521 -36.79 14.62 17.14
CA GLN A 521 -37.75 15.71 17.02
C GLN A 521 -37.27 16.80 17.99
N ILE A 522 -36.85 17.95 17.45
CA ILE A 522 -36.46 19.07 18.28
C ILE A 522 -37.74 19.60 18.94
N ASP A 523 -38.05 19.04 20.09
CA ASP A 523 -39.04 19.56 21.01
C ASP A 523 -38.47 20.77 21.76
N LYS A 524 -38.91 21.97 21.40
CA LYS A 524 -38.46 23.22 22.05
C LYS A 524 -38.71 23.22 23.55
N ALA A 525 -39.80 22.62 24.01
CA ALA A 525 -40.13 22.54 25.44
C ALA A 525 -39.14 21.59 26.15
N GLY A 526 -38.90 20.41 25.61
CA GLY A 526 -37.92 19.49 26.14
C GLY A 526 -36.49 20.04 26.08
N MET A 527 -36.12 20.80 25.04
CA MET A 527 -34.84 21.46 24.94
C MET A 527 -34.64 22.52 26.03
N LEU A 528 -35.67 23.36 26.30
CA LEU A 528 -35.62 24.35 27.38
C LEU A 528 -35.48 23.70 28.76
N VAL A 529 -36.14 22.56 28.98
CA VAL A 529 -36.01 21.79 30.22
C VAL A 529 -34.59 21.25 30.37
N ARG A 530 -33.98 20.71 29.30
CA ARG A 530 -32.58 20.22 29.30
C ARG A 530 -31.58 21.35 29.57
N ILE A 531 -31.77 22.52 28.95
CA ILE A 531 -30.94 23.70 29.20
C ILE A 531 -31.06 24.12 30.67
N ALA A 532 -32.27 24.19 31.21
CA ALA A 532 -32.46 24.53 32.63
C ALA A 532 -31.79 23.53 33.58
N HIS A 533 -31.85 22.22 33.29
CA HIS A 533 -31.16 21.21 34.07
C HIS A 533 -29.64 21.35 34.00
N ALA A 534 -29.08 21.66 32.82
CA ALA A 534 -27.64 21.89 32.66
C ALA A 534 -27.19 23.13 33.42
N GLU A 535 -27.93 24.24 33.36
CA GLU A 535 -27.65 25.47 34.13
C GLU A 535 -27.72 25.22 35.64
N ALA A 536 -28.69 24.41 36.11
CA ALA A 536 -28.77 24.03 37.52
C ALA A 536 -27.54 23.25 37.98
N ARG A 537 -27.03 22.28 37.19
CA ARG A 537 -25.80 21.51 37.49
C ARG A 537 -24.57 22.40 37.56
N VAL A 538 -24.43 23.39 36.64
CA VAL A 538 -23.32 24.35 36.66
C VAL A 538 -23.36 25.17 37.95
N ARG A 539 -24.55 25.62 38.33
CA ARG A 539 -24.73 26.39 39.58
C ARG A 539 -24.35 25.57 40.81
N GLU A 540 -24.83 24.33 40.90
CA GLU A 540 -24.46 23.41 41.97
C GLU A 540 -22.95 23.12 42.04
N ALA A 541 -22.31 22.96 40.87
CA ALA A 541 -20.85 22.74 40.79
C ALA A 541 -20.10 23.98 41.30
N MET A 542 -20.47 25.19 40.89
CA MET A 542 -19.90 26.45 41.37
C MET A 542 -20.09 26.64 42.86
N GLU A 543 -21.26 26.29 43.39
CA GLU A 543 -21.55 26.37 44.84
C GLU A 543 -20.69 25.37 45.63
N ARG A 544 -20.47 24.16 45.11
CA ARG A 544 -19.58 23.18 45.72
C ARG A 544 -18.13 23.66 45.74
N GLU A 545 -17.63 24.21 44.62
CA GLU A 545 -16.29 24.80 44.57
C GLU A 545 -16.11 25.98 45.51
N ALA A 546 -17.10 26.89 45.58
CA ALA A 546 -17.10 28.01 46.50
C ALA A 546 -17.10 27.54 47.97
N THR A 547 -17.86 26.49 48.26
CA THR A 547 -17.92 25.90 49.61
C THR A 547 -16.60 25.22 49.98
N GLN A 548 -15.95 24.51 49.04
CA GLN A 548 -14.65 23.90 49.23
C GLN A 548 -13.54 24.95 49.40
N ALA A 549 -13.55 26.02 48.61
CA ALA A 549 -12.63 27.14 48.75
C ALA A 549 -12.75 27.84 50.11
N SER A 550 -14.01 28.05 50.56
CA SER A 550 -14.26 28.67 51.90
C SER A 550 -13.90 27.75 53.07
N SER A 551 -14.04 26.43 52.92
CA SER A 551 -13.59 25.47 53.95
C SER A 551 -12.05 25.34 54.02
N SER A 552 -11.37 25.39 52.86
CA SER A 552 -9.91 25.43 52.80
C SER A 552 -9.31 26.70 53.36
N ALA A 553 -9.98 27.85 53.16
CA ALA A 553 -9.60 29.14 53.75
C ALA A 553 -9.72 29.14 55.28
N LYS A 554 -10.74 28.47 55.85
CA LYS A 554 -10.91 28.34 57.31
C LYS A 554 -9.94 27.37 57.99
N GLN A 555 -9.33 26.45 57.29
CA GLN A 555 -8.28 25.56 57.81
C GLN A 555 -6.87 26.16 57.73
N GLY A 556 -6.69 27.31 57.05
CA GLY A 556 -5.41 28.03 56.91
C GLY A 556 -5.13 29.06 57.99
N GLU A 557 -5.99 29.29 58.99
CA GLU A 557 -5.70 30.15 60.12
C GLU A 557 -4.78 29.43 61.15
N ILE A 558 -3.50 29.46 60.86
CA ILE A 558 -2.44 29.04 61.80
C ILE A 558 -2.26 30.18 62.84
N LYS A 559 -2.44 29.84 64.13
CA LYS A 559 -2.12 30.71 65.29
C LYS A 559 -0.72 31.30 65.18
N PRO A 560 -0.51 32.58 65.53
CA PRO A 560 0.80 33.18 65.50
C PRO A 560 1.68 32.58 66.64
N ALA A 561 2.81 31.99 66.29
CA ALA A 561 3.81 31.56 67.22
C ALA A 561 4.68 32.77 67.64
N LYS A 562 4.95 32.91 68.95
CA LYS A 562 5.84 33.89 69.59
C LYS A 562 7.28 33.80 69.05
N PRO A 563 8.00 34.92 68.93
CA PRO A 563 9.41 34.91 68.52
C PRO A 563 10.33 34.49 69.69
N SER A 564 11.17 33.50 69.45
CA SER A 564 12.34 33.22 70.28
C SER A 564 13.60 33.56 69.48
N ALA A 565 14.54 34.19 70.22
CA ALA A 565 15.71 34.87 69.68
C ALA A 565 16.85 33.95 69.24
N SER A 566 17.59 34.52 68.29
CA SER A 566 19.05 34.38 68.03
C SER A 566 19.68 32.99 67.94
N SER A 567 20.17 32.63 66.74
CA SER A 567 21.52 32.06 66.57
C SER A 567 21.98 32.29 65.09
N GLU A 568 23.28 32.58 65.04
CA GLU A 568 24.05 33.04 63.89
C GLU A 568 24.04 32.10 62.64
N PRO A 569 24.47 32.60 61.50
CA PRO A 569 24.41 31.85 60.24
C PRO A 569 25.62 30.95 60.04
N THR A 570 25.40 29.66 59.90
CA THR A 570 26.43 28.72 59.44
C THR A 570 26.27 28.56 57.88
N THR A 571 27.31 29.00 57.24
CA THR A 571 27.51 28.83 55.80
C THR A 571 27.69 27.36 55.43
N THR A 572 26.87 26.82 54.55
CA THR A 572 27.13 25.57 53.81
C THR A 572 26.99 25.83 52.34
N PRO A 573 27.89 25.29 51.50
CA PRO A 573 28.00 25.69 50.09
C PRO A 573 26.93 25.04 49.23
N SER A 574 26.46 25.86 48.29
CA SER A 574 25.58 25.48 47.19
C SER A 574 26.25 24.44 46.28
N PRO A 575 25.57 23.41 45.82
CA PRO A 575 26.11 22.54 44.77
C PRO A 575 26.10 23.23 43.42
N GLN A 576 27.23 23.17 42.76
CA GLN A 576 27.40 23.61 41.35
C GLN A 576 26.48 22.81 40.42
N PRO A 577 25.93 23.44 39.38
CA PRO A 577 25.22 22.71 38.34
C PRO A 577 26.21 22.07 37.37
N ASP A 578 25.95 20.80 37.04
CA ASP A 578 26.67 20.05 36.03
C ASP A 578 26.58 20.71 34.64
N LEU A 579 27.77 21.06 34.15
CA LEU A 579 28.03 21.48 32.77
C LEU A 579 27.97 20.25 31.87
N LEU A 580 26.86 20.03 31.15
CA LEU A 580 26.85 19.23 29.88
C LEU A 580 25.52 19.37 29.14
N THR A 581 25.19 20.57 28.67
CA THR A 581 24.36 20.80 27.46
C THR A 581 24.73 22.16 26.88
N PRO A 582 25.21 22.23 25.63
CA PRO A 582 25.43 23.52 24.99
C PRO A 582 24.07 24.18 24.67
N PRO A 583 23.93 25.48 24.89
CA PRO A 583 22.73 26.23 24.56
C PRO A 583 22.54 26.26 23.02
N ALA A 584 21.32 26.13 22.58
CA ALA A 584 20.93 26.36 21.19
C ALA A 584 21.34 27.80 20.77
N PRO A 585 21.83 28.00 19.55
CA PRO A 585 22.22 29.33 19.08
C PRO A 585 20.99 30.22 19.00
N HIS A 586 20.99 31.30 19.75
CA HIS A 586 20.07 32.43 19.58
C HIS A 586 20.38 33.08 18.23
N ILE A 587 19.46 32.98 17.29
CA ILE A 587 19.49 33.73 16.02
C ILE A 587 18.88 35.09 16.31
N ASP A 588 19.66 36.13 16.20
CA ASP A 588 19.26 37.52 16.35
C ASP A 588 18.31 37.88 15.19
N ALA A 589 17.06 38.23 15.50
CA ALA A 589 16.04 38.56 14.52
C ALA A 589 16.43 39.74 13.62
N GLN A 590 17.22 40.67 14.15
CA GLN A 590 17.73 41.84 13.41
C GLN A 590 18.69 41.43 12.27
N ARG A 591 19.46 40.38 12.46
CA ARG A 591 20.43 39.88 11.48
C ARG A 591 19.76 39.11 10.33
N VAL A 592 18.52 38.62 10.56
CA VAL A 592 17.72 37.96 9.51
C VAL A 592 17.03 39.02 8.61
N GLU A 593 16.62 40.14 9.17
CA GLU A 593 16.06 41.26 8.41
C GLU A 593 17.11 41.92 7.50
N ASP A 594 18.35 42.14 7.98
CA ASP A 594 19.43 42.71 7.17
C ASP A 594 19.84 41.83 5.98
N ILE A 595 19.70 40.49 6.10
CA ILE A 595 19.99 39.55 5.00
C ILE A 595 18.85 39.50 3.95
N LEU A 596 17.62 39.82 4.35
CA LEU A 596 16.46 39.74 3.46
C LEU A 596 16.17 41.04 2.68
N PHE A 597 16.68 42.21 3.11
CA PHE A 597 16.29 43.50 2.58
C PHE A 597 17.45 44.37 2.05
N ASP A 598 18.63 43.80 1.80
CA ASP A 598 19.82 44.54 1.32
C ASP A 598 19.86 44.76 -0.22
N ASP A 599 18.75 44.53 -0.93
CA ASP A 599 18.61 44.78 -2.35
C ASP A 599 17.32 45.58 -2.66
N GLU A 600 17.42 46.89 -2.70
CA GLU A 600 16.31 47.82 -3.00
C GLU A 600 15.70 47.70 -4.42
N ASN A 601 16.11 46.71 -5.25
CA ASN A 601 15.67 46.55 -6.63
C ASN A 601 15.26 45.09 -7.01
N ALA A 602 14.96 44.22 -6.07
CA ALA A 602 14.52 42.86 -6.40
C ALA A 602 13.00 42.77 -6.49
N GLU A 603 12.44 42.60 -7.68
CA GLU A 603 11.03 42.24 -7.89
C GLU A 603 10.71 40.90 -7.19
N LEU A 604 9.64 40.86 -6.40
CA LEU A 604 9.18 39.67 -5.70
C LEU A 604 8.80 38.55 -6.69
N PRO A 605 9.32 37.34 -6.55
CA PRO A 605 8.99 36.22 -7.44
C PRO A 605 7.55 35.77 -7.28
N ALA A 606 6.91 35.51 -8.41
CA ALA A 606 5.48 35.20 -8.52
C ALA A 606 5.03 33.84 -7.98
N SER A 607 5.90 33.06 -7.30
CA SER A 607 5.47 31.79 -6.70
C SER A 607 6.32 31.34 -5.49
N PRO A 608 5.70 30.64 -4.49
CA PRO A 608 6.41 30.15 -3.29
C PRO A 608 7.54 29.15 -3.55
N ARG A 609 7.55 28.47 -4.69
CA ARG A 609 8.59 27.49 -5.06
C ARG A 609 9.94 28.14 -5.36
N THR A 610 9.95 29.34 -5.92
CA THR A 610 11.17 30.08 -6.25
C THR A 610 11.89 30.58 -5.01
N LEU A 611 11.14 30.94 -3.97
CA LEU A 611 11.68 31.37 -2.68
C LEU A 611 12.44 30.23 -1.96
N TRP A 612 11.92 29.00 -2.04
CA TRP A 612 12.56 27.81 -1.43
C TRP A 612 13.87 27.43 -2.12
N THR A 613 13.95 27.61 -3.44
CA THR A 613 15.17 27.31 -4.21
C THR A 613 16.28 28.33 -3.93
N ILE A 614 15.92 29.60 -3.73
CA ILE A 614 16.86 30.68 -3.38
C ILE A 614 17.37 30.49 -1.95
N LEU A 615 16.50 30.10 -1.00
CA LEU A 615 16.89 29.83 0.39
C LEU A 615 17.76 28.57 0.52
N ALA A 616 17.48 27.53 -0.26
CA ALA A 616 18.30 26.32 -0.27
C ALA A 616 19.68 26.54 -0.93
N GLY A 617 19.77 27.42 -1.94
CA GLY A 617 21.03 27.82 -2.56
C GLY A 617 21.93 28.58 -1.59
N LYS A 618 21.36 29.55 -0.87
CA LYS A 618 22.12 30.34 0.12
C LYS A 618 22.54 29.53 1.36
N GLN A 619 21.81 28.50 1.74
CA GLN A 619 22.25 27.54 2.79
C GLN A 619 23.45 26.68 2.36
N GLY A 620 23.62 26.43 1.07
CA GLY A 620 24.79 25.75 0.51
C GLY A 620 26.05 26.61 0.60
N GLU A 621 25.95 27.92 0.30
CA GLU A 621 27.06 28.86 0.38
C GLU A 621 27.52 29.12 1.83
N ILE A 622 26.59 29.24 2.77
CA ILE A 622 26.91 29.43 4.20
C ILE A 622 27.63 28.19 4.80
N ARG A 623 27.39 26.98 4.25
CA ARG A 623 28.12 25.77 4.66
C ARG A 623 29.52 25.66 4.04
N SER A 624 29.74 26.23 2.84
CA SER A 624 31.06 26.23 2.22
C SER A 624 32.03 27.20 2.92
N ASP A 625 31.56 28.33 3.41
CA ASP A 625 32.41 29.32 4.12
C ASP A 625 32.81 28.88 5.53
N LEU A 626 32.03 28.03 6.19
CA LEU A 626 32.38 27.45 7.49
C LEU A 626 33.37 26.28 7.40
N VAL A 627 33.59 25.72 6.22
CA VAL A 627 34.54 24.60 5.99
C VAL A 627 35.91 25.13 5.52
N GLN A 628 36.01 26.39 5.05
CA GLN A 628 37.28 26.97 4.55
C GLN A 628 38.17 27.62 5.62
N HIS A 629 37.70 27.79 6.87
CA HIS A 629 38.51 28.38 7.95
C HIS A 629 39.09 27.39 8.97
N GLY A 630 39.19 26.11 8.61
CA GLY A 630 39.71 25.10 9.53
C GLY A 630 40.61 24.04 8.92
N ARG A 631 41.50 24.37 7.99
CA ARG A 631 42.65 23.49 7.61
C ARG A 631 43.70 24.28 6.82
N ASP A 632 44.71 24.77 7.54
CA ASP A 632 46.05 24.95 7.00
C ASP A 632 46.94 24.00 7.80
N ASP A 633 47.57 23.08 7.10
CA ASP A 633 48.91 22.53 7.29
C ASP A 633 49.12 21.27 6.43
N GLY A 634 49.81 21.43 5.36
CA GLY A 634 51.02 20.84 4.83
C GLY A 634 51.03 19.34 4.36
N PRO A 635 52.05 18.95 3.54
CA PRO A 635 51.77 18.42 2.19
C PRO A 635 52.26 16.98 1.90
N ARG A 636 52.16 16.56 0.60
CA ARG A 636 52.74 15.37 -0.08
C ARG A 636 51.84 14.11 -0.12
N GLU A 637 51.79 13.31 -1.17
CA GLU A 637 52.54 13.10 -2.41
C GLU A 637 51.76 12.13 -3.34
N ARG A 638 51.88 12.30 -4.64
CA ARG A 638 51.68 11.47 -5.82
C ARG A 638 51.31 9.97 -5.67
N ALA A 639 50.37 9.49 -6.45
CA ALA A 639 50.62 8.62 -7.63
C ALA A 639 49.31 8.20 -8.34
N ARG A 640 49.31 8.26 -9.67
CA ARG A 640 48.46 7.56 -10.65
C ARG A 640 49.21 6.27 -11.11
N PRO A 641 48.65 5.44 -12.02
CA PRO A 641 47.31 4.88 -12.26
C PRO A 641 47.37 3.37 -12.52
N ALA A 642 46.27 2.70 -12.52
CA ALA A 642 45.94 1.67 -13.52
C ALA A 642 44.42 1.40 -13.49
#